data_411780950b1392a62cb4582c6421312a
#
_entry.id   411780950b1392a62cb4582c6421312a
#
_cell.length_a   1.000
_cell.length_b   1.000
_cell.length_c   1.000
_cell.angle_alpha   90.00
_cell.angle_beta   90.00
_cell.angle_gamma   90.00
#
_symmetry.space_group_name_H-M   'P 1'
#
loop_
_entity.id
_entity.type
_entity.pdbx_description
1 polymer ?
#
loop_
_entity_poly.entity_id
_entity_poly.type
_entity_poly.pdbx_seq_one_letter_code
_entity_poly.pdbx_strand_id
1 'polypeptide(L)'
;MAYPIKYMEDNLVFNHDGEVFAYYELIPYNYSFLSSDEKIQVHDNFRQLIAQNRDGKIHALQLATESSIRATQEQSKKEITGRLKEIAYEKIDEQTEALVSMIGDNQVDYRFFIGFKLLLNEQEVSVKNVGKEIQKAFAEFFHGVNHKLMGDFVSMPMAEIERFSKMEQLLESKLSRRFHIRKLGKDDFGYIIEHLYGQTGVPFDDYDYHLLKRYEDKKVLVKKYDILKPTRCLIEENQRYLRIEQEDTTTYVAYFTINSIVGELDFPNSEIFYYQQQQFTFPIDTSMNVEIVANKKALSTVRNKKKELKDLDSHAWESDNETSTNVVDALESVDELESNLDQTKESMYKLSYVVRVSAKNLDELKQRCDEVKDFYDDLSIKLVRPFGDMLGLHNEFIPSSKRYINDYIQYVTSDFLAGLGFGATQMLGENSGIYVGYNLDTGRNIYLQPSLASQGIKGSVTNALASAFIGSLGGGKSFSNNMLVYYSVLFGGQAIVVDPKAERGKWKETLPDIAHEINIVNLTSENDNKGLLDPYVILKRPKDSESLAIDILTFLTGISSRDSEKFPVLRKAIRSVTQSEQRGLLLVMDELRKEDTPISNSIADHIESFVDYDFAHLLFSDGNVTQSISLEKQLNIIQVADLVLPDSNSSFEEYTTMELLSVAMLIVISTFALDFIHSDRSIFKIVDLDEAWSFLQVAQGKALSMRLVRAGRAMNAGVYFVTQNADDLLDEKMKNNIGLKFAFRSTDLVEIKKTLEFFGVDKEDENNQKRLRELENGQCLVSDIYGRVGVMQFHPIFEELLHAFDTRPPVRNEVEE
;
A
#
# COMPACT_ATOMS: atom_id res chain seq x y z
N MET A 1 30.10 -23.15 15.67
CA MET A 1 30.63 -21.85 15.17
C MET A 1 30.39 -20.78 16.23
N ALA A 2 31.23 -19.74 16.33
CA ALA A 2 31.01 -18.65 17.29
C ALA A 2 29.96 -17.69 16.76
N TYR A 3 29.07 -17.21 17.62
CA TYR A 3 28.06 -16.20 17.25
C TYR A 3 28.75 -14.91 16.76
N PRO A 4 28.38 -14.36 15.59
CA PRO A 4 29.16 -13.30 14.96
C PRO A 4 29.02 -11.93 15.62
N ILE A 5 27.87 -11.59 16.19
CA ILE A 5 27.58 -10.26 16.73
C ILE A 5 28.24 -10.10 18.10
N LYS A 6 29.06 -9.07 18.23
CA LYS A 6 29.70 -8.69 19.48
C LYS A 6 28.92 -7.62 20.23
N TYR A 7 28.40 -6.60 19.49
CA TYR A 7 27.73 -5.45 20.08
C TYR A 7 26.80 -4.80 19.04
N MET A 8 25.72 -4.19 19.49
CA MET A 8 24.76 -3.45 18.65
C MET A 8 24.47 -2.08 19.27
N GLU A 9 24.49 -1.03 18.45
CA GLU A 9 24.10 0.34 18.81
C GLU A 9 23.28 0.95 17.68
N ASP A 10 22.03 1.30 17.98
CA ASP A 10 21.07 1.72 16.96
C ASP A 10 21.07 0.75 15.77
N ASN A 11 21.36 1.21 14.57
CA ASN A 11 21.49 0.40 13.37
C ASN A 11 22.91 -0.11 13.08
N LEU A 12 23.86 0.08 14.01
CA LEU A 12 25.24 -0.38 13.88
C LEU A 12 25.42 -1.75 14.54
N VAL A 13 26.01 -2.68 13.80
CA VAL A 13 26.38 -4.00 14.28
C VAL A 13 27.89 -4.17 14.23
N PHE A 14 28.50 -4.42 15.36
CA PHE A 14 29.92 -4.69 15.54
C PHE A 14 30.13 -6.20 15.67
N ASN A 15 30.91 -6.79 14.79
CA ASN A 15 31.21 -8.21 14.85
C ASN A 15 32.52 -8.53 15.61
N HIS A 16 32.76 -9.82 15.83
CA HIS A 16 33.97 -10.27 16.50
C HIS A 16 35.25 -10.16 15.66
N ASP A 17 35.10 -10.02 14.32
CA ASP A 17 36.24 -9.84 13.41
C ASP A 17 36.66 -8.35 13.29
N GLY A 18 36.00 -7.42 14.01
CA GLY A 18 36.31 -6.00 14.02
C GLY A 18 35.69 -5.24 12.86
N GLU A 19 34.77 -5.84 12.12
CA GLU A 19 34.00 -5.16 11.08
C GLU A 19 32.74 -4.52 11.69
N VAL A 20 32.33 -3.40 11.13
CA VAL A 20 31.11 -2.68 11.54
C VAL A 20 30.21 -2.51 10.35
N PHE A 21 28.95 -2.87 10.50
CA PHE A 21 27.93 -2.74 9.49
C PHE A 21 26.83 -1.78 9.95
N ALA A 22 26.31 -0.97 9.03
CA ALA A 22 25.10 -0.20 9.24
C ALA A 22 23.95 -0.86 8.48
N TYR A 23 22.85 -1.17 9.18
CA TYR A 23 21.69 -1.85 8.62
C TYR A 23 20.49 -0.93 8.50
N TYR A 24 19.75 -1.12 7.41
CA TYR A 24 18.53 -0.41 7.10
C TYR A 24 17.47 -1.41 6.62
N GLU A 25 16.23 -1.15 6.96
CA GLU A 25 15.09 -1.72 6.25
C GLU A 25 14.86 -0.89 4.99
N LEU A 26 14.80 -1.54 3.85
CA LEU A 26 14.32 -0.97 2.60
C LEU A 26 12.81 -1.08 2.60
N ILE A 27 12.12 0.07 2.62
CA ILE A 27 10.66 0.09 2.49
C ILE A 27 10.32 -0.43 1.09
N PRO A 28 9.54 -1.51 0.98
CA PRO A 28 9.23 -2.12 -0.30
C PRO A 28 8.60 -1.13 -1.26
N TYR A 29 8.95 -1.22 -2.53
CA TYR A 29 8.34 -0.43 -3.59
C TYR A 29 7.42 -1.31 -4.44
N ASN A 30 6.32 -0.72 -4.90
CA ASN A 30 5.41 -1.42 -5.78
C ASN A 30 6.08 -1.62 -7.15
N TYR A 31 6.12 -2.87 -7.60
CA TYR A 31 6.68 -3.25 -8.89
C TYR A 31 5.60 -3.63 -9.90
N SER A 32 4.40 -3.98 -9.42
CA SER A 32 3.24 -4.27 -10.26
C SER A 32 2.84 -3.02 -11.04
N PHE A 33 2.49 -3.20 -12.30
CA PHE A 33 2.00 -2.14 -13.18
C PHE A 33 3.00 -1.02 -13.50
N LEU A 34 4.29 -1.16 -13.16
CA LEU A 34 5.33 -0.25 -13.64
C LEU A 34 5.51 -0.41 -15.16
N SER A 35 5.67 0.70 -15.85
CA SER A 35 6.10 0.70 -17.25
C SER A 35 7.53 0.17 -17.40
N SER A 36 7.90 -0.25 -18.60
CA SER A 36 9.27 -0.71 -18.87
C SER A 36 10.32 0.34 -18.51
N ASP A 37 10.06 1.62 -18.79
CA ASP A 37 10.96 2.73 -18.46
C ASP A 37 11.11 2.91 -16.93
N GLU A 38 10.01 2.78 -16.17
CA GLU A 38 10.05 2.86 -14.70
C GLU A 38 10.79 1.67 -14.09
N LYS A 39 10.61 0.47 -14.63
CA LYS A 39 11.39 -0.72 -14.24
C LYS A 39 12.88 -0.49 -14.47
N ILE A 40 13.28 0.00 -15.64
CA ILE A 40 14.66 0.35 -15.95
C ILE A 40 15.19 1.41 -14.99
N GLN A 41 14.39 2.42 -14.63
CA GLN A 41 14.79 3.45 -13.67
C GLN A 41 15.05 2.87 -12.27
N VAL A 42 14.20 1.96 -11.79
CA VAL A 42 14.40 1.25 -10.51
C VAL A 42 15.69 0.43 -10.56
N HIS A 43 15.87 -0.35 -11.62
CA HIS A 43 17.08 -1.14 -11.87
C HIS A 43 18.34 -0.26 -11.84
N ASP A 44 18.36 0.83 -12.60
CA ASP A 44 19.50 1.76 -12.65
C ASP A 44 19.81 2.42 -11.30
N ASN A 45 18.79 2.71 -10.49
CA ASN A 45 19.00 3.22 -9.14
C ASN A 45 19.73 2.21 -8.25
N PHE A 46 19.35 0.94 -8.29
CA PHE A 46 20.04 -0.14 -7.56
C PHE A 46 21.45 -0.36 -8.11
N ARG A 47 21.60 -0.46 -9.43
CA ARG A 47 22.90 -0.61 -10.09
C ARG A 47 23.86 0.48 -9.67
N GLN A 48 23.43 1.74 -9.70
CA GLN A 48 24.26 2.89 -9.29
C GLN A 48 24.62 2.85 -7.80
N LEU A 49 23.68 2.41 -6.93
CA LEU A 49 23.97 2.24 -5.50
C LEU A 49 25.10 1.24 -5.29
N ILE A 50 25.01 0.09 -5.95
CA ILE A 50 26.02 -0.98 -5.87
C ILE A 50 27.35 -0.52 -6.46
N ALA A 51 27.35 0.06 -7.66
CA ALA A 51 28.54 0.49 -8.38
C ALA A 51 29.31 1.67 -7.73
N GLN A 52 28.63 2.50 -6.94
CA GLN A 52 29.28 3.58 -6.17
C GLN A 52 30.16 3.07 -5.02
N ASN A 53 29.94 1.87 -4.56
CA ASN A 53 30.76 1.22 -3.55
C ASN A 53 31.88 0.46 -4.25
N ARG A 54 33.10 1.00 -4.23
CA ARG A 54 34.26 0.41 -4.96
C ARG A 54 34.99 -0.66 -4.17
N ASP A 55 34.70 -0.79 -2.89
CA ASP A 55 35.26 -1.77 -1.97
C ASP A 55 34.29 -1.99 -0.81
N GLY A 56 34.40 -3.11 -0.13
CA GLY A 56 33.57 -3.42 1.04
C GLY A 56 32.72 -4.67 0.89
N LYS A 57 31.69 -4.73 1.73
CA LYS A 57 30.71 -5.83 1.77
C LYS A 57 29.31 -5.27 1.87
N ILE A 58 28.37 -5.93 1.21
CA ILE A 58 26.93 -5.69 1.35
C ILE A 58 26.31 -7.00 1.83
N HIS A 59 25.43 -6.92 2.83
CA HIS A 59 24.61 -8.02 3.28
C HIS A 59 23.15 -7.66 3.11
N ALA A 60 22.44 -8.34 2.22
CA ALA A 60 21.03 -8.10 1.97
C ALA A 60 20.21 -9.33 2.39
N LEU A 61 19.13 -9.09 3.12
CA LEU A 61 18.22 -10.11 3.63
C LEU A 61 16.80 -9.83 3.15
N GLN A 62 16.16 -10.81 2.56
CA GLN A 62 14.72 -10.88 2.47
C GLN A 62 14.26 -11.90 3.51
N LEU A 63 13.41 -11.47 4.44
CA LEU A 63 12.85 -12.35 5.45
C LEU A 63 11.33 -12.44 5.27
N ALA A 64 10.83 -13.65 5.32
CA ALA A 64 9.42 -13.96 5.34
C ALA A 64 8.93 -13.84 6.79
N THR A 65 8.35 -12.71 7.13
CA THR A 65 7.73 -12.49 8.43
C THR A 65 6.32 -13.06 8.42
N GLU A 66 6.02 -13.91 9.39
CA GLU A 66 4.65 -14.40 9.57
C GLU A 66 3.82 -13.31 10.23
N SER A 67 2.69 -12.93 9.59
CA SER A 67 1.67 -12.10 10.20
C SER A 67 0.48 -12.97 10.54
N SER A 68 0.12 -13.02 11.82
CA SER A 68 -1.10 -13.71 12.25
C SER A 68 -2.32 -12.87 11.91
N ILE A 69 -3.31 -13.49 11.26
CA ILE A 69 -4.60 -12.84 11.00
C ILE A 69 -5.24 -12.39 12.31
N ARG A 70 -5.17 -13.22 13.36
CA ARG A 70 -5.68 -12.87 14.69
C ARG A 70 -4.98 -11.63 15.27
N ALA A 71 -3.67 -11.57 15.19
CA ALA A 71 -2.91 -10.41 15.68
C ALA A 71 -3.23 -9.14 14.89
N THR A 72 -3.34 -9.23 13.57
CA THR A 72 -3.73 -8.11 12.69
C THR A 72 -5.14 -7.61 13.02
N GLN A 73 -6.10 -8.50 13.22
CA GLN A 73 -7.47 -8.13 13.57
C GLN A 73 -7.57 -7.56 14.99
N GLU A 74 -6.79 -8.06 15.95
CA GLU A 74 -6.71 -7.45 17.29
C GLU A 74 -6.09 -6.04 17.23
N GLN A 75 -5.14 -5.79 16.34
CA GLN A 75 -4.63 -4.44 16.10
C GLN A 75 -5.72 -3.55 15.46
N SER A 76 -6.49 -4.06 14.50
CA SER A 76 -7.60 -3.36 13.86
C SER A 76 -8.68 -2.94 14.88
N LYS A 77 -8.98 -3.78 15.87
CA LYS A 77 -9.93 -3.45 16.96
C LYS A 77 -9.52 -2.22 17.77
N LYS A 78 -8.20 -1.96 17.94
CA LYS A 78 -7.74 -0.77 18.69
C LYS A 78 -8.13 0.54 18.01
N GLU A 79 -8.42 0.53 16.74
CA GLU A 79 -8.80 1.69 15.95
C GLU A 79 -10.30 1.98 16.01
N ILE A 80 -11.11 1.02 16.49
CA ILE A 80 -12.57 1.12 16.53
C ILE A 80 -13.01 2.07 17.64
N THR A 81 -13.87 3.01 17.27
CA THR A 81 -14.45 4.02 18.16
C THR A 81 -15.97 4.08 17.96
N GLY A 82 -16.65 4.94 18.70
CA GLY A 82 -18.05 5.26 18.47
C GLY A 82 -19.06 4.30 19.10
N ARG A 83 -20.33 4.43 18.68
CA ARG A 83 -21.50 3.78 19.31
C ARG A 83 -21.64 2.30 18.96
N LEU A 84 -21.07 1.88 17.83
CA LEU A 84 -21.15 0.50 17.32
C LEU A 84 -19.95 -0.36 17.73
N LYS A 85 -19.10 0.12 18.64
CA LYS A 85 -17.84 -0.53 19.01
C LYS A 85 -18.00 -1.99 19.44
N GLU A 86 -19.00 -2.32 20.25
CA GLU A 86 -19.22 -3.70 20.72
C GLU A 86 -19.61 -4.61 19.55
N ILE A 87 -20.54 -4.16 18.70
CA ILE A 87 -20.95 -4.89 17.50
C ILE A 87 -19.80 -5.08 16.54
N ALA A 88 -18.98 -4.04 16.35
CA ALA A 88 -17.81 -4.13 15.50
C ALA A 88 -16.78 -5.16 16.02
N TYR A 89 -16.60 -5.25 17.34
CA TYR A 89 -15.72 -6.26 17.95
C TYR A 89 -16.22 -7.68 17.69
N GLU A 90 -17.52 -7.93 17.90
CA GLU A 90 -18.15 -9.23 17.63
C GLU A 90 -18.00 -9.61 16.15
N LYS A 91 -18.29 -8.68 15.24
CA LYS A 91 -18.15 -8.92 13.78
C LYS A 91 -16.71 -9.20 13.37
N ILE A 92 -15.73 -8.50 13.94
CA ILE A 92 -14.31 -8.78 13.65
C ILE A 92 -13.88 -10.12 14.21
N ASP A 93 -14.38 -10.54 15.38
CA ASP A 93 -14.10 -11.87 15.92
C ASP A 93 -14.66 -12.97 15.01
N GLU A 94 -15.91 -12.86 14.60
CA GLU A 94 -16.53 -13.78 13.65
C GLU A 94 -15.77 -13.81 12.31
N GLN A 95 -15.40 -12.63 11.80
CA GLN A 95 -14.62 -12.49 10.57
C GLN A 95 -13.24 -13.17 10.70
N THR A 96 -12.60 -13.01 11.85
CA THR A 96 -11.28 -13.60 12.15
C THR A 96 -11.37 -15.12 12.14
N GLU A 97 -12.35 -15.70 12.84
CA GLU A 97 -12.54 -17.15 12.86
C GLU A 97 -12.87 -17.72 11.48
N ALA A 98 -13.69 -17.02 10.71
CA ALA A 98 -14.00 -17.41 9.34
C ALA A 98 -12.74 -17.39 8.45
N LEU A 99 -11.95 -16.31 8.47
CA LEU A 99 -10.71 -16.21 7.71
C LEU A 99 -9.71 -17.28 8.11
N VAL A 100 -9.48 -17.48 9.41
CA VAL A 100 -8.56 -18.50 9.91
C VAL A 100 -9.02 -19.91 9.52
N SER A 101 -10.34 -20.17 9.52
CA SER A 101 -10.88 -21.45 9.04
C SER A 101 -10.65 -21.68 7.54
N MET A 102 -10.70 -20.63 6.74
CA MET A 102 -10.56 -20.71 5.27
C MET A 102 -9.12 -20.85 4.80
N ILE A 103 -8.19 -20.08 5.38
CA ILE A 103 -6.82 -19.93 4.86
C ILE A 103 -5.71 -20.16 5.90
N GLY A 104 -6.08 -20.52 7.14
CA GLY A 104 -5.14 -20.61 8.27
C GLY A 104 -4.84 -19.26 8.89
N ASP A 105 -4.18 -19.26 10.05
CA ASP A 105 -3.89 -18.01 10.79
C ASP A 105 -2.68 -17.25 10.24
N ASN A 106 -1.73 -17.93 9.63
CA ASN A 106 -0.46 -17.33 9.23
C ASN A 106 -0.47 -16.92 7.75
N GLN A 107 -0.21 -15.65 7.49
CA GLN A 107 0.13 -15.11 6.18
C GLN A 107 1.60 -14.75 6.11
N VAL A 108 2.18 -14.78 4.91
CA VAL A 108 3.60 -14.47 4.71
C VAL A 108 3.73 -13.06 4.16
N ASP A 109 4.48 -12.22 4.88
CA ASP A 109 4.91 -10.91 4.42
C ASP A 109 6.42 -10.88 4.26
N TYR A 110 6.93 -10.17 3.24
CA TYR A 110 8.36 -10.05 3.01
C TYR A 110 8.88 -8.69 3.45
N ARG A 111 9.95 -8.72 4.25
CA ARG A 111 10.71 -7.52 4.64
C ARG A 111 12.12 -7.60 4.07
N PHE A 112 12.65 -6.45 3.73
CA PHE A 112 13.93 -6.33 3.03
C PHE A 112 14.91 -5.52 3.88
N PHE A 113 16.02 -6.14 4.26
CA PHE A 113 17.04 -5.50 5.08
C PHE A 113 18.35 -5.46 4.30
N ILE A 114 19.05 -4.33 4.38
CA ILE A 114 20.34 -4.16 3.70
C ILE A 114 21.37 -3.58 4.67
N GLY A 115 22.51 -4.24 4.78
CA GLY A 115 23.65 -3.86 5.60
C GLY A 115 24.85 -3.51 4.76
N PHE A 116 25.51 -2.42 5.08
CA PHE A 116 26.75 -2.00 4.43
C PHE A 116 27.88 -2.00 5.44
N LYS A 117 29.02 -2.62 5.08
CA LYS A 117 30.24 -2.51 5.86
C LYS A 117 30.78 -1.09 5.79
N LEU A 118 30.99 -0.49 6.96
CA LEU A 118 31.60 0.85 7.06
C LEU A 118 33.11 0.74 6.94
N LEU A 119 33.69 1.46 5.99
CA LEU A 119 35.12 1.46 5.71
C LEU A 119 35.78 2.73 6.25
N LEU A 120 36.86 2.60 6.98
CA LEU A 120 37.69 3.71 7.41
C LEU A 120 38.47 4.25 6.21
N ASN A 121 38.28 5.53 5.85
CA ASN A 121 39.04 6.17 4.79
C ASN A 121 40.52 6.25 5.17
N GLU A 122 41.41 5.66 4.38
CA GLU A 122 42.86 5.75 4.58
C GLU A 122 43.40 7.21 4.56
N GLN A 123 42.64 8.17 4.04
CA GLN A 123 43.03 9.61 3.99
C GLN A 123 42.90 10.31 5.36
N GLU A 124 42.10 9.84 6.29
CA GLU A 124 42.10 10.35 7.67
C GLU A 124 43.23 9.76 8.52
N VAL A 125 43.95 8.78 7.99
CA VAL A 125 45.03 8.04 8.67
C VAL A 125 46.40 8.47 8.12
N SER A 126 46.53 9.59 7.45
CA SER A 126 47.83 10.05 6.90
C SER A 126 48.73 10.76 7.95
N VAL A 127 48.88 10.20 9.11
CA VAL A 127 50.06 10.37 9.94
C VAL A 127 50.79 9.02 9.92
N LYS A 128 51.89 8.98 9.19
CA LYS A 128 52.72 7.77 9.03
C LYS A 128 52.97 7.13 10.39
N ASN A 129 52.56 5.84 10.53
CA ASN A 129 52.63 4.93 11.67
C ASN A 129 51.43 4.79 12.61
N VAL A 130 50.49 5.71 12.62
CA VAL A 130 49.31 5.60 13.52
C VAL A 130 48.31 4.55 13.03
N GLY A 131 48.18 4.31 11.71
CA GLY A 131 47.24 3.34 11.12
C GLY A 131 47.54 1.88 11.48
N LYS A 132 48.78 1.49 11.51
CA LYS A 132 49.18 0.12 11.92
C LYS A 132 49.08 -0.08 13.42
N GLU A 133 49.42 0.97 14.23
CA GLU A 133 49.22 0.91 15.68
C GLU A 133 47.75 0.96 16.07
N ILE A 134 46.91 1.72 15.34
CA ILE A 134 45.46 1.70 15.58
C ILE A 134 44.83 0.37 15.14
N GLN A 135 45.18 -0.19 13.99
CA GLN A 135 44.74 -1.55 13.62
C GLN A 135 45.25 -2.62 14.59
N LYS A 136 46.46 -2.46 15.08
CA LYS A 136 47.03 -3.39 16.06
C LYS A 136 46.41 -3.18 17.43
N ALA A 137 46.23 -1.94 17.87
CA ALA A 137 45.51 -1.61 19.09
C ALA A 137 44.02 -2.00 19.00
N PHE A 138 43.42 -1.91 17.82
CA PHE A 138 42.08 -2.37 17.52
C PHE A 138 41.98 -3.89 17.57
N ALA A 139 42.89 -4.60 16.94
CA ALA A 139 43.00 -6.06 17.02
C ALA A 139 43.38 -6.54 18.43
N GLU A 140 44.32 -5.88 19.10
CA GLU A 140 44.70 -6.18 20.48
C GLU A 140 43.59 -5.81 21.49
N PHE A 141 42.86 -4.71 21.26
CA PHE A 141 41.67 -4.34 22.02
C PHE A 141 40.55 -5.38 21.82
N PHE A 142 40.32 -5.80 20.59
CA PHE A 142 39.32 -6.84 20.31
C PHE A 142 39.74 -8.22 20.78
N HIS A 143 41.03 -8.55 20.81
CA HIS A 143 41.55 -9.83 21.30
C HIS A 143 42.00 -9.83 22.78
N GLY A 144 42.44 -8.70 23.32
CA GLY A 144 43.16 -8.67 24.61
C GLY A 144 42.32 -8.34 25.84
N VAL A 145 41.23 -7.60 25.72
CA VAL A 145 40.42 -7.13 26.86
C VAL A 145 39.35 -8.15 27.31
N ASN A 146 39.11 -9.19 26.53
CA ASN A 146 37.97 -10.09 26.73
C ASN A 146 38.18 -11.22 27.74
N HIS A 147 39.35 -11.45 28.30
CA HIS A 147 39.55 -12.72 29.02
C HIS A 147 39.82 -12.66 30.52
N LYS A 148 39.98 -11.49 31.16
CA LYS A 148 40.44 -11.53 32.57
C LYS A 148 39.70 -10.65 33.60
N LEU A 149 38.77 -9.74 33.25
CA LEU A 149 38.19 -8.89 34.31
C LEU A 149 36.68 -8.65 34.25
N MET A 150 35.95 -9.00 33.15
CA MET A 150 34.48 -8.87 33.09
C MET A 150 33.87 -10.04 32.32
N GLY A 151 33.85 -11.24 32.86
CA GLY A 151 33.38 -12.47 32.21
C GLY A 151 31.99 -12.40 31.55
N ASP A 152 31.08 -11.54 32.04
CA ASP A 152 29.68 -11.49 31.67
C ASP A 152 29.28 -10.26 30.83
N PHE A 153 30.17 -9.29 30.62
CA PHE A 153 29.88 -8.06 29.92
C PHE A 153 30.74 -7.86 28.66
N VAL A 154 30.14 -7.30 27.64
CA VAL A 154 30.81 -6.70 26.48
C VAL A 154 30.97 -5.21 26.76
N SER A 155 32.18 -4.68 26.58
CA SER A 155 32.50 -3.26 26.73
C SER A 155 32.80 -2.63 25.38
N MET A 156 32.18 -1.50 25.05
CA MET A 156 32.39 -0.73 23.81
C MET A 156 32.75 0.72 24.16
N PRO A 157 33.87 1.28 23.65
CA PRO A 157 34.19 2.69 23.83
C PRO A 157 33.20 3.62 23.11
N MET A 158 32.73 4.66 23.78
CA MET A 158 31.80 5.66 23.18
C MET A 158 32.42 6.37 21.98
N ALA A 159 33.73 6.65 22.00
CA ALA A 159 34.43 7.28 20.89
C ALA A 159 34.37 6.47 19.58
N GLU A 160 34.38 5.13 19.68
CA GLU A 160 34.25 4.26 18.50
C GLU A 160 32.80 4.29 17.98
N ILE A 161 31.82 4.25 18.90
CA ILE A 161 30.40 4.36 18.53
C ILE A 161 30.17 5.72 17.79
N GLU A 162 30.62 6.84 18.37
CA GLU A 162 30.47 8.16 17.77
C GLU A 162 31.15 8.28 16.40
N ARG A 163 32.30 7.63 16.23
CA ARG A 163 33.03 7.61 14.96
C ARG A 163 32.24 6.92 13.86
N PHE A 164 31.72 5.71 14.14
CA PHE A 164 30.93 4.95 13.17
C PHE A 164 29.55 5.58 12.93
N SER A 165 28.94 6.22 13.93
CA SER A 165 27.70 6.96 13.78
C SER A 165 27.82 8.12 12.80
N LYS A 166 28.94 8.84 12.78
CA LYS A 166 29.18 9.89 11.76
C LYS A 166 29.30 9.31 10.36
N MET A 167 29.95 8.17 10.20
CA MET A 167 30.05 7.50 8.89
C MET A 167 28.69 6.98 8.42
N GLU A 168 27.92 6.45 9.36
CA GLU A 168 26.55 5.99 9.10
C GLU A 168 25.65 7.13 8.61
N GLN A 169 25.69 8.32 9.24
CA GLN A 169 24.93 9.48 8.82
C GLN A 169 25.24 9.91 7.37
N LEU A 170 26.50 9.79 6.94
CA LEU A 170 26.88 10.06 5.55
C LEU A 170 26.30 8.99 4.59
N LEU A 171 26.30 7.74 5.00
CA LEU A 171 25.71 6.64 4.23
C LEU A 171 24.19 6.80 4.13
N GLU A 172 23.51 7.06 5.25
CA GLU A 172 22.08 7.33 5.29
C GLU A 172 21.67 8.46 4.34
N SER A 173 22.42 9.58 4.38
CA SER A 173 22.16 10.71 3.48
C SER A 173 22.29 10.35 1.99
N LYS A 174 23.15 9.40 1.63
CA LYS A 174 23.27 8.91 0.25
C LYS A 174 22.12 7.99 -0.12
N LEU A 175 21.77 7.06 0.76
CA LEU A 175 20.71 6.07 0.54
C LEU A 175 19.32 6.73 0.44
N SER A 176 19.01 7.67 1.35
CA SER A 176 17.71 8.37 1.43
C SER A 176 17.38 9.24 0.22
N ARG A 177 18.36 9.53 -0.63
CA ARG A 177 18.13 10.27 -1.90
C ARG A 177 17.45 9.43 -2.97
N ARG A 178 17.54 8.11 -2.88
CA ARG A 178 17.10 7.17 -3.93
C ARG A 178 16.12 6.14 -3.44
N PHE A 179 16.18 5.80 -2.15
CA PHE A 179 15.38 4.76 -1.53
C PHE A 179 14.67 5.26 -0.30
N HIS A 180 13.50 4.75 -0.06
CA HIS A 180 12.83 4.90 1.22
C HIS A 180 13.43 3.87 2.18
N ILE A 181 14.15 4.34 3.18
CA ILE A 181 14.81 3.48 4.17
C ILE A 181 14.43 3.87 5.59
N ARG A 182 14.46 2.87 6.48
CA ARG A 182 14.34 3.00 7.93
C ARG A 182 15.57 2.39 8.60
N LYS A 183 16.16 3.07 9.58
CA LYS A 183 17.23 2.48 10.40
C LYS A 183 16.69 1.33 11.23
N LEU A 184 17.42 0.24 11.33
CA LEU A 184 17.09 -0.83 12.26
C LEU A 184 17.38 -0.41 13.69
N GLY A 185 16.52 -0.83 14.63
CA GLY A 185 16.74 -0.70 16.05
C GLY A 185 17.09 -2.05 16.71
N LYS A 186 17.27 -2.02 18.04
CA LYS A 186 17.54 -3.23 18.82
C LYS A 186 16.46 -4.30 18.64
N ASP A 187 15.19 -3.88 18.57
CA ASP A 187 14.05 -4.78 18.47
C ASP A 187 14.02 -5.49 17.12
N ASP A 188 14.32 -4.75 16.04
CA ASP A 188 14.44 -5.32 14.69
C ASP A 188 15.53 -6.40 14.63
N PHE A 189 16.72 -6.15 15.22
CA PHE A 189 17.79 -7.15 15.28
C PHE A 189 17.42 -8.34 16.14
N GLY A 190 16.75 -8.11 17.26
CA GLY A 190 16.24 -9.18 18.11
C GLY A 190 15.31 -10.10 17.36
N TYR A 191 14.34 -9.52 16.65
CA TYR A 191 13.40 -10.27 15.80
C TYR A 191 14.13 -11.06 14.70
N ILE A 192 14.99 -10.39 13.89
CA ILE A 192 15.74 -11.04 12.80
C ILE A 192 16.50 -12.26 13.33
N ILE A 193 17.17 -12.13 14.46
CA ILE A 193 17.95 -13.22 15.03
C ILE A 193 17.02 -14.34 15.51
N GLU A 194 15.99 -14.04 16.30
CA GLU A 194 15.07 -15.05 16.83
C GLU A 194 14.34 -15.79 15.72
N HIS A 195 13.91 -15.08 14.64
CA HIS A 195 13.31 -15.68 13.44
C HIS A 195 14.24 -16.73 12.79
N LEU A 196 15.54 -16.47 12.75
CA LEU A 196 16.51 -17.42 12.19
C LEU A 196 16.69 -18.66 13.09
N TYR A 197 16.54 -18.50 14.41
CA TYR A 197 16.72 -19.54 15.40
C TYR A 197 15.41 -20.25 15.81
N GLY A 198 14.29 -19.97 15.13
CA GLY A 198 13.02 -20.65 15.39
C GLY A 198 11.82 -19.83 14.92
N GLN A 199 10.82 -19.71 15.79
CA GLN A 199 9.63 -18.88 15.59
C GLN A 199 9.57 -17.81 16.66
N THR A 200 9.31 -16.57 16.26
CA THR A 200 9.21 -15.44 17.20
C THR A 200 7.91 -15.46 18.03
N GLY A 201 6.84 -16.04 17.48
CA GLY A 201 5.52 -16.08 18.09
C GLY A 201 4.83 -14.72 18.24
N VAL A 202 5.49 -13.64 17.82
CA VAL A 202 4.96 -12.28 17.85
C VAL A 202 5.22 -11.58 16.51
N PRO A 203 4.35 -10.64 16.08
CA PRO A 203 4.58 -9.84 14.88
C PRO A 203 5.87 -9.02 14.97
N PHE A 204 6.46 -8.70 13.82
CA PHE A 204 7.72 -7.95 13.73
C PHE A 204 7.65 -6.60 14.46
N ASP A 205 6.56 -5.86 14.27
CA ASP A 205 6.41 -4.50 14.80
C ASP A 205 6.09 -4.48 16.32
N ASP A 206 5.69 -5.61 16.90
CA ASP A 206 5.36 -5.78 18.33
C ASP A 206 6.51 -6.42 19.13
N TYR A 207 7.64 -6.73 18.48
CA TYR A 207 8.75 -7.41 19.12
C TYR A 207 9.54 -6.47 20.04
N ASP A 208 9.75 -6.87 21.30
CA ASP A 208 10.53 -6.12 22.31
C ASP A 208 11.76 -6.90 22.74
N TYR A 209 12.92 -6.37 22.40
CA TYR A 209 14.20 -6.96 22.75
C TYR A 209 14.83 -6.31 23.97
N HIS A 210 14.85 -7.02 25.09
CA HIS A 210 15.44 -6.54 26.33
C HIS A 210 16.96 -6.56 26.28
N LEU A 211 17.57 -5.50 25.77
CA LEU A 211 19.01 -5.26 25.76
C LEU A 211 19.34 -4.11 26.72
N LEU A 212 19.80 -4.45 27.95
CA LEU A 212 20.12 -3.45 28.95
C LEU A 212 21.55 -2.92 28.78
N LYS A 213 21.66 -1.61 28.58
CA LYS A 213 22.93 -0.88 28.44
C LYS A 213 23.26 -0.12 29.73
N ARG A 214 24.52 -0.17 30.16
CA ARG A 214 25.07 0.64 31.24
C ARG A 214 26.17 1.53 30.69
N TYR A 215 26.16 2.79 31.06
CA TYR A 215 27.15 3.77 30.65
C TYR A 215 28.10 4.05 31.81
N GLU A 216 29.38 3.69 31.66
CA GLU A 216 30.45 3.84 32.69
C GLU A 216 31.74 4.31 32.02
N ASP A 217 32.38 5.36 32.54
CA ASP A 217 33.73 5.83 32.15
C ASP A 217 33.98 5.91 30.65
N LYS A 218 33.07 6.54 29.89
CA LYS A 218 33.14 6.67 28.42
C LYS A 218 33.05 5.34 27.66
N LYS A 219 32.47 4.32 28.29
CA LYS A 219 32.18 3.02 27.68
C LYS A 219 30.73 2.65 27.90
N VAL A 220 30.24 1.83 26.99
CA VAL A 220 28.91 1.18 27.11
C VAL A 220 29.14 -0.29 27.42
N LEU A 221 28.49 -0.80 28.46
CA LEU A 221 28.53 -2.18 28.89
C LEU A 221 27.20 -2.85 28.60
N VAL A 222 27.23 -4.04 28.00
CA VAL A 222 26.06 -4.88 27.73
C VAL A 222 26.37 -6.29 28.22
N LYS A 223 25.40 -6.96 28.83
CA LYS A 223 25.55 -8.36 29.22
C LYS A 223 25.62 -9.27 28.00
N LYS A 224 26.58 -10.17 27.94
CA LYS A 224 26.65 -11.20 26.85
C LYS A 224 25.38 -12.03 26.78
N TYR A 225 24.80 -12.36 27.91
CA TYR A 225 23.54 -13.07 27.99
C TYR A 225 22.39 -12.36 27.23
N ASP A 226 22.29 -11.04 27.38
CA ASP A 226 21.23 -10.28 26.71
C ASP A 226 21.41 -10.30 25.20
N ILE A 227 22.67 -10.21 24.69
CA ILE A 227 22.99 -10.31 23.25
C ILE A 227 22.63 -11.71 22.69
N LEU A 228 22.84 -12.78 23.48
CA LEU A 228 22.60 -14.17 23.06
C LEU A 228 21.17 -14.64 23.33
N LYS A 229 20.33 -13.84 24.00
CA LYS A 229 18.98 -14.25 24.39
C LYS A 229 18.12 -14.69 23.17
N PRO A 230 18.15 -14.03 22.00
CA PRO A 230 17.36 -14.45 20.85
C PRO A 230 17.83 -15.77 20.19
N THR A 231 19.02 -16.27 20.55
CA THR A 231 19.59 -17.53 19.99
C THR A 231 19.32 -18.76 20.87
N ARG A 232 18.37 -18.66 21.80
CA ARG A 232 18.03 -19.73 22.72
C ARG A 232 17.21 -20.82 22.04
N CYS A 233 17.92 -21.81 21.51
CA CYS A 233 17.34 -23.01 20.95
C CYS A 233 18.38 -24.13 20.95
N LEU A 234 17.94 -25.34 20.71
CA LEU A 234 18.82 -26.47 20.41
C LEU A 234 18.85 -26.66 18.89
N ILE A 235 20.03 -26.61 18.28
CA ILE A 235 20.21 -26.89 16.85
C ILE A 235 20.88 -28.27 16.71
N GLU A 236 20.20 -29.17 16.04
CA GLU A 236 20.71 -30.45 15.60
C GLU A 236 21.01 -30.37 14.10
N GLU A 237 22.29 -30.52 13.75
CA GLU A 237 22.70 -30.49 12.34
C GLU A 237 22.60 -31.88 11.73
N ASN A 238 21.81 -32.02 10.67
CA ASN A 238 21.73 -33.17 9.83
C ASN A 238 22.38 -32.88 8.47
N GLN A 239 22.68 -33.92 7.72
CA GLN A 239 23.44 -33.79 6.46
C GLN A 239 22.82 -32.81 5.44
N ARG A 240 21.49 -32.62 5.45
CA ARG A 240 20.77 -31.78 4.48
C ARG A 240 19.74 -30.85 5.09
N TYR A 241 19.64 -30.78 6.43
CA TYR A 241 18.73 -29.89 7.14
C TYR A 241 19.21 -29.65 8.56
N LEU A 242 18.73 -28.57 9.17
CA LEU A 242 18.84 -28.33 10.60
C LEU A 242 17.49 -28.63 11.26
N ARG A 243 17.52 -29.26 12.42
CA ARG A 243 16.38 -29.34 13.33
C ARG A 243 16.61 -28.35 14.46
N ILE A 244 15.69 -27.39 14.58
CA ILE A 244 15.76 -26.31 15.57
C ILE A 244 14.64 -26.55 16.57
N GLU A 245 15.01 -26.75 17.84
CA GLU A 245 14.06 -26.96 18.95
C GLU A 245 14.05 -25.74 19.87
N GLN A 246 12.91 -25.12 20.04
CA GLN A 246 12.56 -24.15 21.07
C GLN A 246 11.66 -24.83 22.11
N GLU A 247 11.33 -24.14 23.23
CA GLU A 247 10.57 -24.69 24.36
C GLU A 247 9.30 -25.44 23.92
N ASP A 248 8.52 -24.87 22.98
CA ASP A 248 7.22 -25.39 22.55
C ASP A 248 7.15 -25.76 21.05
N THR A 249 8.19 -25.50 20.27
CA THR A 249 8.15 -25.68 18.81
C THR A 249 9.40 -26.38 18.28
N THR A 250 9.21 -27.19 17.23
CA THR A 250 10.28 -27.78 16.44
C THR A 250 10.15 -27.34 15.00
N THR A 251 11.22 -26.78 14.44
CA THR A 251 11.27 -26.33 13.05
C THR A 251 12.36 -27.07 12.30
N TYR A 252 12.07 -27.54 11.11
CA TYR A 252 13.03 -28.16 10.19
C TYR A 252 13.39 -27.15 9.12
N VAL A 253 14.70 -26.96 8.87
CA VAL A 253 15.19 -25.91 7.97
C VAL A 253 16.20 -26.49 6.98
N ALA A 254 16.01 -26.19 5.71
CA ALA A 254 16.96 -26.53 4.65
C ALA A 254 17.52 -25.26 3.99
N TYR A 255 18.74 -25.34 3.51
CA TYR A 255 19.42 -24.25 2.81
C TYR A 255 19.81 -24.68 1.42
N PHE A 256 19.55 -23.80 0.46
CA PHE A 256 19.99 -23.91 -0.93
C PHE A 256 20.95 -22.79 -1.27
N THR A 257 21.83 -23.05 -2.24
CA THR A 257 22.69 -22.04 -2.83
C THR A 257 22.73 -22.22 -4.35
N ILE A 258 23.13 -21.18 -5.08
CA ILE A 258 23.23 -21.25 -6.55
C ILE A 258 24.44 -22.11 -6.92
N ASN A 259 24.20 -23.17 -7.66
CA ASN A 259 25.26 -24.00 -8.28
C ASN A 259 25.72 -23.40 -9.62
N SER A 260 24.78 -23.06 -10.50
CA SER A 260 25.05 -22.45 -11.79
C SER A 260 23.84 -21.64 -12.27
N ILE A 261 24.10 -20.68 -13.13
CA ILE A 261 23.10 -19.91 -13.88
C ILE A 261 23.26 -20.31 -15.32
N VAL A 262 22.18 -20.74 -15.97
CA VAL A 262 22.19 -21.24 -17.37
C VAL A 262 21.66 -20.13 -18.27
N GLY A 263 22.55 -19.55 -19.09
CA GLY A 263 22.20 -18.43 -19.98
C GLY A 263 22.23 -17.07 -19.32
N GLU A 264 21.72 -16.07 -20.01
CA GLU A 264 21.57 -14.72 -19.49
C GLU A 264 20.21 -14.58 -18.78
N LEU A 265 20.20 -13.88 -17.66
CA LEU A 265 18.96 -13.46 -17.01
C LEU A 265 18.53 -12.13 -17.62
N ASP A 266 17.54 -12.18 -18.50
CA ASP A 266 17.02 -10.99 -19.17
C ASP A 266 16.21 -10.10 -18.20
N PHE A 267 16.66 -8.87 -18.02
CA PHE A 267 15.87 -7.85 -17.33
C PHE A 267 15.11 -6.98 -18.35
N PRO A 268 13.82 -6.69 -18.15
CA PRO A 268 12.92 -7.19 -17.11
C PRO A 268 12.49 -8.65 -17.38
N ASN A 269 12.09 -9.37 -16.35
CA ASN A 269 11.57 -10.74 -16.23
C ASN A 269 12.49 -11.71 -15.45
N SER A 270 13.55 -11.19 -14.84
CA SER A 270 14.48 -11.94 -13.99
C SER A 270 14.40 -11.54 -12.51
N GLU A 271 13.35 -10.80 -12.13
CA GLU A 271 13.17 -10.23 -10.79
C GLU A 271 12.73 -11.31 -9.79
N ILE A 272 13.68 -12.11 -9.33
CA ILE A 272 13.44 -13.28 -8.46
C ILE A 272 12.66 -12.89 -7.21
N PHE A 273 13.03 -11.77 -6.54
CA PHE A 273 12.39 -11.34 -5.32
C PHE A 273 10.93 -10.92 -5.50
N TYR A 274 10.55 -10.52 -6.71
CA TYR A 274 9.18 -10.20 -7.06
C TYR A 274 8.36 -11.47 -7.34
N TYR A 275 8.87 -12.38 -8.18
CA TYR A 275 8.14 -13.59 -8.57
C TYR A 275 8.02 -14.61 -7.44
N GLN A 276 8.96 -14.67 -6.50
CA GLN A 276 8.85 -15.50 -5.30
C GLN A 276 7.57 -15.21 -4.50
N GLN A 277 7.13 -13.96 -4.45
CA GLN A 277 5.94 -13.56 -3.70
C GLN A 277 4.63 -14.04 -4.34
N GLN A 278 4.64 -14.30 -5.64
CA GLN A 278 3.48 -14.87 -6.37
C GLN A 278 3.45 -16.39 -6.24
N GLN A 279 4.62 -17.02 -6.23
CA GLN A 279 4.72 -18.47 -6.32
C GLN A 279 4.52 -19.17 -4.98
N PHE A 280 5.04 -18.60 -3.89
CA PHE A 280 5.10 -19.31 -2.62
C PHE A 280 4.07 -18.80 -1.60
N THR A 281 3.28 -19.74 -1.06
CA THR A 281 2.35 -19.51 0.05
C THR A 281 2.98 -19.80 1.42
N PHE A 282 4.21 -20.27 1.45
CA PHE A 282 4.98 -20.59 2.65
C PHE A 282 6.23 -19.72 2.78
N PRO A 283 6.80 -19.57 4.00
CA PRO A 283 7.91 -18.67 4.23
C PRO A 283 9.21 -19.13 3.54
N ILE A 284 9.85 -18.22 2.80
CA ILE A 284 11.17 -18.37 2.21
C ILE A 284 11.99 -17.15 2.57
N ASP A 285 13.14 -17.38 3.20
CA ASP A 285 14.10 -16.33 3.47
C ASP A 285 15.26 -16.41 2.48
N THR A 286 15.81 -15.25 2.12
CA THR A 286 16.97 -15.18 1.22
C THR A 286 18.04 -14.27 1.81
N SER A 287 19.28 -14.75 1.80
CA SER A 287 20.47 -13.99 2.17
C SER A 287 21.40 -13.80 0.99
N MET A 288 21.81 -12.58 0.74
CA MET A 288 22.85 -12.22 -0.22
C MET A 288 24.03 -11.60 0.52
N ASN A 289 25.16 -12.29 0.50
CA ASN A 289 26.44 -11.77 0.96
C ASN A 289 27.30 -11.39 -0.24
N VAL A 290 27.51 -10.10 -0.46
CA VAL A 290 28.22 -9.53 -1.59
C VAL A 290 29.56 -8.94 -1.14
N GLU A 291 30.67 -9.45 -1.66
CA GLU A 291 32.01 -8.88 -1.51
C GLU A 291 32.39 -8.14 -2.78
N ILE A 292 32.73 -6.85 -2.63
CA ILE A 292 33.06 -5.98 -3.75
C ILE A 292 34.56 -6.13 -4.04
N VAL A 293 34.89 -6.48 -5.30
CA VAL A 293 36.27 -6.64 -5.76
C VAL A 293 36.61 -5.50 -6.73
N ALA A 294 37.54 -4.66 -6.34
CA ALA A 294 37.93 -3.51 -7.17
C ALA A 294 38.36 -3.95 -8.59
N ASN A 295 37.95 -3.21 -9.62
CA ASN A 295 38.11 -3.52 -11.05
C ASN A 295 39.49 -4.06 -11.41
N LYS A 296 40.58 -3.38 -10.98
CA LYS A 296 41.97 -3.82 -11.26
C LYS A 296 42.25 -5.22 -10.73
N LYS A 297 41.78 -5.57 -9.54
CA LYS A 297 41.93 -6.91 -8.92
C LYS A 297 41.03 -7.92 -9.63
N ALA A 298 39.84 -7.51 -9.96
CA ALA A 298 38.86 -8.31 -10.70
C ALA A 298 39.42 -8.75 -12.06
N LEU A 299 39.90 -7.83 -12.88
CA LEU A 299 40.51 -8.12 -14.17
C LEU A 299 41.69 -9.07 -14.06
N SER A 300 42.55 -8.89 -13.03
CA SER A 300 43.66 -9.83 -12.79
C SER A 300 43.15 -11.23 -12.47
N THR A 301 42.12 -11.36 -11.67
CA THR A 301 41.54 -12.67 -11.30
C THR A 301 40.88 -13.36 -12.50
N VAL A 302 40.08 -12.62 -13.28
CA VAL A 302 39.42 -13.13 -14.48
C VAL A 302 40.43 -13.58 -15.52
N ARG A 303 41.48 -12.78 -15.78
CA ARG A 303 42.56 -13.13 -16.71
C ARG A 303 43.34 -14.38 -16.30
N ASN A 304 43.57 -14.54 -14.98
CA ASN A 304 44.21 -15.74 -14.48
C ASN A 304 43.33 -16.98 -14.70
N LYS A 305 42.03 -16.86 -14.43
CA LYS A 305 41.05 -17.94 -14.65
C LYS A 305 40.92 -18.31 -16.12
N LYS A 306 40.88 -17.30 -17.00
CA LYS A 306 40.91 -17.53 -18.47
C LYS A 306 42.13 -18.30 -18.91
N LYS A 307 43.29 -18.01 -18.31
CA LYS A 307 44.54 -18.74 -18.62
C LYS A 307 44.44 -20.21 -18.18
N GLU A 308 43.93 -20.46 -16.94
CA GLU A 308 43.73 -21.83 -16.47
C GLU A 308 42.77 -22.62 -17.36
N LEU A 309 41.64 -22.01 -17.78
CA LEU A 309 40.70 -22.67 -18.68
C LEU A 309 41.30 -22.95 -20.07
N LYS A 310 42.08 -22.03 -20.63
CA LYS A 310 42.82 -22.23 -21.88
C LYS A 310 43.86 -23.33 -21.76
N ASP A 311 44.55 -23.43 -20.62
CA ASP A 311 45.52 -24.52 -20.38
C ASP A 311 44.80 -25.88 -20.34
N LEU A 312 43.59 -25.94 -19.69
CA LEU A 312 42.75 -27.15 -19.68
C LEU A 312 42.26 -27.54 -21.09
N ASP A 313 41.78 -26.57 -21.86
CA ASP A 313 41.36 -26.77 -23.25
C ASP A 313 42.53 -27.31 -24.12
N SER A 314 43.72 -26.71 -24.00
CA SER A 314 44.90 -27.14 -24.72
C SER A 314 45.34 -28.57 -24.36
N HIS A 315 45.26 -28.93 -23.05
CA HIS A 315 45.57 -30.30 -22.63
C HIS A 315 44.56 -31.34 -23.11
N ALA A 316 43.27 -30.98 -23.22
CA ALA A 316 42.27 -31.87 -23.83
C ALA A 316 42.58 -32.13 -25.31
N TRP A 317 42.93 -31.08 -26.06
CA TRP A 317 43.35 -31.19 -27.47
C TRP A 317 44.65 -32.05 -27.66
N GLU A 318 45.67 -31.85 -26.82
CA GLU A 318 46.90 -32.62 -26.84
C GLU A 318 46.70 -34.11 -26.53
N SER A 319 45.62 -34.45 -25.85
CA SER A 319 45.24 -35.81 -25.45
C SER A 319 44.26 -36.48 -26.39
N ASP A 320 44.02 -35.93 -27.62
CA ASP A 320 43.02 -36.40 -28.61
C ASP A 320 41.59 -36.56 -28.03
N ASN A 321 41.26 -35.82 -26.97
CA ASN A 321 39.92 -35.78 -26.37
C ASN A 321 39.19 -34.50 -26.76
N GLU A 322 37.90 -34.59 -27.01
CA GLU A 322 37.06 -33.39 -27.17
C GLU A 322 37.02 -32.61 -25.83
N THR A 323 37.15 -31.29 -25.92
CA THR A 323 37.02 -30.39 -24.77
C THR A 323 35.60 -30.52 -24.26
N SER A 324 35.44 -30.68 -22.92
CA SER A 324 34.13 -30.70 -22.31
C SER A 324 33.38 -29.41 -22.62
N THR A 325 32.09 -29.52 -23.00
CA THR A 325 31.21 -28.36 -23.21
C THR A 325 31.25 -27.38 -22.07
N ASN A 326 31.36 -27.86 -20.84
CA ASN A 326 31.48 -27.02 -19.65
C ASN A 326 32.72 -26.10 -19.65
N VAL A 327 33.82 -26.52 -20.24
CA VAL A 327 35.03 -25.69 -20.34
C VAL A 327 34.88 -24.64 -21.45
N VAL A 328 34.18 -24.97 -22.54
CA VAL A 328 33.88 -24.05 -23.63
C VAL A 328 32.97 -22.95 -23.13
N ASP A 329 31.86 -23.31 -22.49
CA ASP A 329 30.88 -22.35 -21.90
C ASP A 329 31.53 -21.45 -20.83
N ALA A 330 32.42 -22.03 -20.00
CA ALA A 330 33.18 -21.26 -19.01
C ALA A 330 34.16 -20.28 -19.65
N LEU A 331 34.77 -20.61 -20.80
CA LEU A 331 35.64 -19.69 -21.53
C LEU A 331 34.87 -18.53 -22.14
N GLU A 332 33.70 -18.78 -22.74
CA GLU A 332 32.84 -17.72 -23.25
C GLU A 332 32.38 -16.78 -22.12
N SER A 333 31.89 -17.32 -21.02
CA SER A 333 31.46 -16.51 -19.87
C SER A 333 32.60 -15.66 -19.26
N VAL A 334 33.82 -16.19 -19.21
CA VAL A 334 35.00 -15.46 -18.71
C VAL A 334 35.43 -14.37 -19.68
N ASP A 335 35.33 -14.59 -21.00
CA ASP A 335 35.64 -13.62 -22.04
C ASP A 335 34.66 -12.45 -22.01
N GLU A 336 33.39 -12.75 -21.85
CA GLU A 336 32.33 -11.75 -21.71
C GLU A 336 32.51 -10.90 -20.44
N LEU A 337 32.75 -11.54 -19.30
CA LEU A 337 32.99 -10.85 -18.03
C LEU A 337 34.27 -9.96 -18.12
N GLU A 338 35.36 -10.44 -18.77
CA GLU A 338 36.57 -9.64 -18.99
C GLU A 338 36.27 -8.40 -19.83
N SER A 339 35.52 -8.58 -20.95
CA SER A 339 35.12 -7.48 -21.83
C SER A 339 34.28 -6.46 -21.11
N ASN A 340 33.28 -6.88 -20.37
CA ASN A 340 32.39 -6.02 -19.56
C ASN A 340 33.20 -5.20 -18.54
N LEU A 341 34.01 -5.87 -17.71
CA LEU A 341 34.86 -5.19 -16.72
C LEU A 341 35.87 -4.20 -17.32
N ASP A 342 36.40 -4.50 -18.52
CA ASP A 342 37.32 -3.59 -19.19
C ASP A 342 36.65 -2.38 -19.82
N GLN A 343 35.41 -2.54 -20.30
CA GLN A 343 34.62 -1.45 -20.88
C GLN A 343 34.01 -0.54 -19.81
N THR A 344 33.34 -1.10 -18.83
CA THR A 344 32.58 -0.34 -17.80
C THR A 344 33.48 0.23 -16.72
N LYS A 345 34.66 -0.38 -16.48
CA LYS A 345 35.55 -0.07 -15.34
C LYS A 345 34.87 -0.23 -13.97
N GLU A 346 33.78 -0.97 -13.93
CA GLU A 346 33.06 -1.29 -12.68
C GLU A 346 33.81 -2.33 -11.85
N SER A 347 33.43 -2.46 -10.58
CA SER A 347 33.89 -3.54 -9.69
C SER A 347 33.21 -4.86 -10.09
N MET A 348 33.83 -5.98 -9.77
CA MET A 348 33.21 -7.30 -9.81
C MET A 348 32.67 -7.65 -8.43
N TYR A 349 31.63 -8.44 -8.38
CA TYR A 349 30.96 -8.81 -7.15
C TYR A 349 31.01 -10.32 -6.94
N LYS A 350 31.45 -10.74 -5.74
CA LYS A 350 31.39 -12.13 -5.31
C LYS A 350 30.12 -12.31 -4.50
N LEU A 351 29.17 -12.97 -5.07
CA LEU A 351 27.85 -13.23 -4.48
C LEU A 351 27.80 -14.62 -3.84
N SER A 352 27.46 -14.68 -2.55
CA SER A 352 26.90 -15.87 -1.92
C SER A 352 25.39 -15.63 -1.81
N TYR A 353 24.60 -16.45 -2.49
CA TYR A 353 23.15 -16.39 -2.51
C TYR A 353 22.61 -17.63 -1.83
N VAL A 354 21.91 -17.46 -0.72
CA VAL A 354 21.40 -18.58 0.10
C VAL A 354 19.90 -18.42 0.30
N VAL A 355 19.15 -19.48 -0.02
CA VAL A 355 17.70 -19.58 0.21
C VAL A 355 17.47 -20.51 1.40
N ARG A 356 16.70 -20.04 2.38
CA ARG A 356 16.27 -20.78 3.57
C ARG A 356 14.80 -21.19 3.42
N VAL A 357 14.52 -22.48 3.56
CA VAL A 357 13.18 -23.06 3.54
C VAL A 357 12.92 -23.71 4.89
N SER A 358 11.82 -23.36 5.52
CA SER A 358 11.43 -23.90 6.84
C SER A 358 10.09 -24.64 6.77
N ALA A 359 9.89 -25.64 7.65
CA ALA A 359 8.66 -26.39 7.77
C ALA A 359 8.50 -26.98 9.19
N LYS A 360 7.29 -27.38 9.54
CA LYS A 360 6.97 -28.00 10.85
C LYS A 360 7.34 -29.50 10.93
N ASN A 361 7.49 -30.15 9.80
CA ASN A 361 7.87 -31.57 9.69
C ASN A 361 8.68 -31.84 8.43
N LEU A 362 9.27 -33.03 8.33
CA LEU A 362 10.20 -33.38 7.24
C LEU A 362 9.50 -33.61 5.89
N ASP A 363 8.27 -34.08 5.89
CA ASP A 363 7.53 -34.33 4.65
C ASP A 363 7.15 -33.00 3.99
N GLU A 364 6.66 -32.06 4.78
CA GLU A 364 6.39 -30.68 4.36
C GLU A 364 7.69 -29.98 3.90
N LEU A 365 8.79 -30.12 4.63
CA LEU A 365 10.08 -29.58 4.21
C LEU A 365 10.50 -30.11 2.84
N LYS A 366 10.32 -31.40 2.61
CA LYS A 366 10.65 -32.01 1.34
C LYS A 366 9.82 -31.44 0.18
N GLN A 367 8.49 -31.36 0.36
CA GLN A 367 7.60 -30.79 -0.64
C GLN A 367 7.98 -29.34 -0.96
N ARG A 368 8.15 -28.48 0.05
CA ARG A 368 8.56 -27.08 -0.13
C ARG A 368 9.92 -26.95 -0.83
N CYS A 369 10.86 -27.83 -0.50
CA CYS A 369 12.18 -27.86 -1.16
C CYS A 369 12.10 -28.22 -2.64
N ASP A 370 11.21 -29.14 -3.03
CA ASP A 370 11.00 -29.51 -4.43
C ASP A 370 10.35 -28.34 -5.19
N GLU A 371 9.33 -27.70 -4.62
CA GLU A 371 8.69 -26.51 -5.22
C GLU A 371 9.68 -25.34 -5.41
N VAL A 372 10.53 -25.07 -4.43
CA VAL A 372 11.56 -24.03 -4.54
C VAL A 372 12.55 -24.35 -5.65
N LYS A 373 12.98 -25.61 -5.76
CA LYS A 373 13.91 -26.01 -6.78
C LYS A 373 13.30 -25.87 -8.19
N ASP A 374 12.05 -26.29 -8.38
CA ASP A 374 11.34 -26.18 -9.65
C ASP A 374 11.20 -24.72 -10.08
N PHE A 375 10.82 -23.82 -9.15
CA PHE A 375 10.73 -22.39 -9.42
C PHE A 375 12.05 -21.77 -9.92
N TYR A 376 13.18 -22.11 -9.29
CA TYR A 376 14.48 -21.59 -9.72
C TYR A 376 14.95 -22.24 -11.02
N ASP A 377 14.63 -23.52 -11.24
CA ASP A 377 14.93 -24.22 -12.51
C ASP A 377 14.17 -23.56 -13.68
N ASP A 378 12.93 -23.11 -13.47
CA ASP A 378 12.15 -22.35 -14.48
C ASP A 378 12.80 -21.00 -14.82
N LEU A 379 13.47 -20.38 -13.85
CA LEU A 379 14.26 -19.16 -14.06
C LEU A 379 15.69 -19.42 -14.56
N SER A 380 15.98 -20.63 -15.02
CA SER A 380 17.32 -21.03 -15.49
C SER A 380 18.43 -20.94 -14.42
N ILE A 381 18.06 -21.00 -13.14
CA ILE A 381 19.00 -21.01 -12.01
C ILE A 381 19.00 -22.39 -11.36
N LYS A 382 20.14 -23.06 -11.41
CA LYS A 382 20.30 -24.37 -10.76
C LYS A 382 20.66 -24.22 -9.29
N LEU A 383 19.74 -24.57 -8.41
CA LEU A 383 20.00 -24.63 -6.98
C LEU A 383 20.60 -25.97 -6.56
N VAL A 384 21.50 -25.91 -5.61
CA VAL A 384 22.03 -27.10 -4.92
C VAL A 384 21.76 -27.01 -3.41
N ARG A 385 21.47 -28.13 -2.81
CA ARG A 385 21.35 -28.29 -1.37
C ARG A 385 22.62 -29.01 -0.87
N PRO A 386 23.61 -28.26 -0.35
CA PRO A 386 24.91 -28.81 0.03
C PRO A 386 24.80 -29.89 1.10
N PHE A 387 25.75 -30.76 1.13
CA PHE A 387 25.83 -31.86 2.09
C PHE A 387 26.77 -31.51 3.23
N GLY A 388 26.25 -31.37 4.45
CA GLY A 388 27.07 -31.10 5.65
C GLY A 388 27.41 -29.63 5.89
N ASP A 389 26.89 -28.70 5.08
CA ASP A 389 27.19 -27.26 5.20
C ASP A 389 26.00 -26.42 5.77
N MET A 390 24.98 -27.07 6.28
CA MET A 390 23.73 -26.41 6.71
C MET A 390 23.95 -25.34 7.77
N LEU A 391 24.80 -25.62 8.77
CA LEU A 391 25.11 -24.65 9.82
C LEU A 391 25.97 -23.48 9.30
N GLY A 392 26.83 -23.72 8.33
CA GLY A 392 27.62 -22.68 7.65
C GLY A 392 26.73 -21.72 6.91
N LEU A 393 25.76 -22.22 6.13
CA LEU A 393 24.80 -21.44 5.38
C LEU A 393 23.82 -20.70 6.30
N HIS A 394 23.39 -21.32 7.43
CA HIS A 394 22.57 -20.66 8.43
C HIS A 394 23.26 -19.39 8.97
N ASN A 395 24.54 -19.46 9.28
CA ASN A 395 25.28 -18.31 9.79
C ASN A 395 25.38 -17.16 8.78
N GLU A 396 25.25 -17.40 7.48
CA GLU A 396 25.26 -16.35 6.44
C GLU A 396 24.03 -15.45 6.47
N PHE A 397 22.97 -15.83 7.19
CA PHE A 397 21.81 -14.97 7.45
C PHE A 397 22.00 -14.00 8.63
N ILE A 398 22.90 -14.32 9.57
CA ILE A 398 23.05 -13.49 10.77
C ILE A 398 23.72 -12.16 10.40
N PRO A 399 23.16 -11.01 10.82
CA PRO A 399 23.74 -9.71 10.52
C PRO A 399 25.23 -9.61 10.85
N SER A 400 26.00 -9.01 9.93
CA SER A 400 27.47 -8.87 10.02
C SER A 400 28.29 -10.16 10.05
N SER A 401 27.68 -11.32 9.80
CA SER A 401 28.39 -12.59 9.74
C SER A 401 29.38 -12.62 8.55
N LYS A 402 30.39 -13.42 8.71
CA LYS A 402 31.31 -13.75 7.61
C LYS A 402 30.76 -14.93 6.82
N ARG A 403 31.15 -15.00 5.56
CA ARG A 403 30.89 -16.17 4.74
C ARG A 403 31.77 -17.34 5.24
N TYR A 404 31.12 -18.48 5.46
CA TYR A 404 31.79 -19.72 5.90
C TYR A 404 32.02 -20.68 4.75
N ILE A 405 31.10 -20.69 3.77
CA ILE A 405 31.14 -21.59 2.59
C ILE A 405 31.64 -20.81 1.38
N ASN A 406 32.67 -21.29 0.71
CA ASN A 406 33.29 -20.60 -0.43
C ASN A 406 33.14 -21.33 -1.77
N ASP A 407 32.52 -22.51 -1.77
CA ASP A 407 32.43 -23.38 -2.94
C ASP A 407 31.36 -22.95 -3.94
N TYR A 408 30.37 -22.14 -3.48
CA TYR A 408 29.19 -21.75 -4.27
C TYR A 408 29.12 -20.25 -4.54
N ILE A 409 30.28 -19.60 -4.66
CA ILE A 409 30.36 -18.17 -4.95
C ILE A 409 30.12 -17.93 -6.44
N GLN A 410 29.17 -17.02 -6.74
CA GLN A 410 28.96 -16.53 -8.08
C GLN A 410 29.72 -15.22 -8.30
N TYR A 411 30.35 -15.06 -9.45
CA TYR A 411 30.99 -13.82 -9.88
C TYR A 411 30.05 -13.09 -10.81
N VAL A 412 29.50 -11.96 -10.34
CA VAL A 412 28.41 -11.25 -11.02
C VAL A 412 28.74 -9.77 -11.21
N THR A 413 27.96 -9.10 -12.04
CA THR A 413 28.02 -7.66 -12.29
C THR A 413 27.05 -6.88 -11.40
N SER A 414 27.16 -5.56 -11.36
CA SER A 414 26.19 -4.68 -10.70
C SER A 414 24.81 -4.76 -11.36
N ASP A 415 24.79 -5.00 -12.66
CA ASP A 415 23.60 -5.15 -13.47
C ASP A 415 22.80 -6.39 -13.07
N PHE A 416 23.46 -7.53 -12.97
CA PHE A 416 22.86 -8.75 -12.46
C PHE A 416 22.23 -8.57 -11.07
N LEU A 417 22.96 -7.98 -10.12
CA LEU A 417 22.46 -7.77 -8.76
C LEU A 417 21.24 -6.86 -8.72
N ALA A 418 21.21 -5.83 -9.57
CA ALA A 418 20.07 -4.93 -9.69
C ALA A 418 18.87 -5.63 -10.33
N GLY A 419 19.09 -6.52 -11.31
CA GLY A 419 18.06 -7.29 -12.02
C GLY A 419 17.29 -8.27 -11.12
N LEU A 420 17.81 -8.64 -9.95
CA LEU A 420 17.12 -9.54 -9.02
C LEU A 420 15.83 -8.94 -8.41
N GLY A 421 15.62 -7.62 -8.50
CA GLY A 421 14.42 -6.95 -8.01
C GLY A 421 14.32 -6.88 -6.48
N PHE A 422 15.43 -6.67 -5.77
CA PHE A 422 15.44 -6.58 -4.31
C PHE A 422 14.59 -5.41 -3.81
N GLY A 423 13.60 -5.68 -2.98
CA GLY A 423 12.62 -4.71 -2.46
C GLY A 423 11.37 -4.54 -3.32
N ALA A 424 11.30 -5.20 -4.49
CA ALA A 424 10.09 -5.24 -5.30
C ALA A 424 8.97 -6.00 -4.59
N THR A 425 7.75 -5.44 -4.61
CA THR A 425 6.61 -6.02 -3.88
C THR A 425 5.31 -5.91 -4.67
N GLN A 426 4.33 -6.70 -4.24
CA GLN A 426 2.93 -6.62 -4.64
C GLN A 426 2.01 -6.32 -3.46
N MET A 427 2.55 -5.80 -2.36
CA MET A 427 1.77 -5.44 -1.19
C MET A 427 0.76 -4.34 -1.53
N LEU A 428 -0.45 -4.47 -0.98
CA LEU A 428 -1.55 -3.51 -1.09
C LEU A 428 -2.14 -3.26 0.30
N GLY A 429 -2.67 -2.05 0.50
CA GLY A 429 -3.35 -1.68 1.73
C GLY A 429 -2.41 -1.45 2.93
N GLU A 430 -2.97 -1.46 4.11
CA GLU A 430 -2.30 -1.21 5.38
C GLU A 430 -2.09 -2.51 6.18
N ASN A 431 -1.31 -2.43 7.27
CA ASN A 431 -1.02 -3.57 8.14
C ASN A 431 -2.19 -3.93 9.08
N SER A 432 -3.18 -3.05 9.22
CA SER A 432 -4.40 -3.22 10.02
C SER A 432 -5.52 -2.35 9.47
N GLY A 433 -6.74 -2.53 9.93
CA GLY A 433 -7.90 -1.74 9.53
C GLY A 433 -9.08 -2.60 9.07
N ILE A 434 -9.85 -2.07 8.14
CA ILE A 434 -10.99 -2.76 7.55
C ILE A 434 -10.51 -3.83 6.59
N TYR A 435 -10.82 -5.09 6.85
CA TYR A 435 -10.63 -6.16 5.86
C TYR A 435 -11.58 -5.96 4.67
N VAL A 436 -11.04 -5.85 3.48
CA VAL A 436 -11.83 -5.64 2.26
C VAL A 436 -11.77 -6.80 1.27
N GLY A 437 -10.81 -7.69 1.42
CA GLY A 437 -10.61 -8.80 0.50
C GLY A 437 -9.15 -9.23 0.41
N TYR A 438 -8.75 -9.75 -0.72
CA TYR A 438 -7.39 -10.26 -0.93
C TYR A 438 -6.82 -9.88 -2.31
N ASN A 439 -5.50 -9.80 -2.37
CA ASN A 439 -4.76 -9.57 -3.60
C ASN A 439 -4.84 -10.82 -4.49
N LEU A 440 -5.23 -10.67 -5.76
CA LEU A 440 -5.40 -11.77 -6.70
C LEU A 440 -4.08 -12.44 -7.11
N ASP A 441 -2.99 -11.67 -7.14
CA ASP A 441 -1.68 -12.20 -7.55
C ASP A 441 -0.97 -12.96 -6.41
N THR A 442 -1.22 -12.58 -5.13
CA THR A 442 -0.48 -13.13 -3.97
C THR A 442 -1.35 -13.88 -2.96
N GLY A 443 -2.68 -13.80 -3.08
CA GLY A 443 -3.63 -14.35 -2.09
C GLY A 443 -3.62 -13.66 -0.72
N ARG A 444 -2.88 -12.57 -0.54
CA ARG A 444 -2.76 -11.87 0.76
C ARG A 444 -3.98 -11.02 1.06
N ASN A 445 -4.39 -11.02 2.32
CA ASN A 445 -5.45 -10.16 2.81
C ASN A 445 -5.07 -8.69 2.67
N ILE A 446 -6.07 -7.89 2.31
CA ILE A 446 -5.95 -6.44 2.17
C ILE A 446 -6.80 -5.78 3.24
N TYR A 447 -6.16 -4.89 3.99
CA TYR A 447 -6.78 -4.04 4.99
C TYR A 447 -6.71 -2.60 4.54
N LEU A 448 -7.77 -1.81 4.74
CA LEU A 448 -7.81 -0.40 4.38
C LEU A 448 -8.21 0.44 5.60
N GLN A 449 -7.58 1.61 5.71
CA GLN A 449 -7.92 2.64 6.68
C GLN A 449 -8.25 3.95 5.93
N PRO A 450 -9.49 4.16 5.50
CA PRO A 450 -9.85 5.32 4.65
C PRO A 450 -9.53 6.68 5.27
N SER A 451 -9.45 6.79 6.60
CA SER A 451 -9.09 8.03 7.33
C SER A 451 -7.59 8.29 7.42
N LEU A 452 -6.74 7.30 7.11
CA LEU A 452 -5.32 7.30 7.44
C LEU A 452 -4.51 8.36 6.65
N ALA A 453 -4.88 8.60 5.38
CA ALA A 453 -4.14 9.52 4.51
C ALA A 453 -4.04 10.95 5.09
N SER A 454 -5.05 11.42 5.83
CA SER A 454 -5.05 12.77 6.43
C SER A 454 -4.02 12.93 7.56
N GLN A 455 -3.52 11.84 8.13
CA GLN A 455 -2.59 11.85 9.26
C GLN A 455 -1.13 12.07 8.86
N GLY A 456 -0.83 12.18 7.55
CA GLY A 456 0.52 12.45 7.06
C GLY A 456 1.50 11.30 7.32
N ILE A 457 1.07 10.08 7.08
CA ILE A 457 1.85 8.86 7.31
C ILE A 457 3.10 8.85 6.42
N LYS A 458 4.23 8.45 6.98
CA LYS A 458 5.49 8.32 6.24
C LYS A 458 5.34 7.27 5.14
N GLY A 459 5.67 7.65 3.91
CA GLY A 459 5.54 6.79 2.73
C GLY A 459 4.24 6.99 1.94
N SER A 460 3.22 7.64 2.50
CA SER A 460 2.01 8.01 1.77
C SER A 460 2.33 9.02 0.66
N VAL A 461 1.82 8.78 -0.54
CA VAL A 461 1.96 9.70 -1.70
C VAL A 461 0.82 10.71 -1.77
N THR A 462 -0.21 10.54 -0.95
CA THR A 462 -1.39 11.41 -0.91
C THR A 462 -1.82 11.70 0.53
N ASN A 463 -2.47 12.85 0.71
CA ASN A 463 -3.18 13.16 1.95
C ASN A 463 -4.70 13.28 1.69
N ALA A 464 -5.15 12.80 0.54
CA ALA A 464 -6.55 12.87 0.12
C ALA A 464 -7.36 11.75 0.75
N LEU A 465 -8.57 12.07 1.19
CA LEU A 465 -9.52 11.12 1.80
C LEU A 465 -10.64 10.72 0.84
N ALA A 466 -10.68 11.30 -0.36
CA ALA A 466 -11.67 10.92 -1.37
C ALA A 466 -11.33 9.56 -1.98
N SER A 467 -12.36 8.80 -2.31
CA SER A 467 -12.27 7.49 -2.96
C SER A 467 -13.08 7.48 -4.27
N ALA A 468 -12.63 6.73 -5.26
CA ALA A 468 -13.32 6.60 -6.54
C ALA A 468 -13.58 5.13 -6.89
N PHE A 469 -14.81 4.82 -7.30
CA PHE A 469 -15.25 3.51 -7.77
C PHE A 469 -15.72 3.65 -9.22
N ILE A 470 -14.92 3.13 -10.16
CA ILE A 470 -15.11 3.32 -11.61
C ILE A 470 -15.33 1.97 -12.28
N GLY A 471 -16.16 1.92 -13.33
CA GLY A 471 -16.32 0.72 -14.17
C GLY A 471 -17.72 0.54 -14.72
N SER A 472 -17.90 -0.47 -15.58
CA SER A 472 -19.19 -0.76 -16.22
C SER A 472 -20.26 -1.24 -15.23
N LEU A 473 -21.51 -1.27 -15.64
CA LEU A 473 -22.62 -1.82 -14.87
C LEU A 473 -22.37 -3.31 -14.58
N GLY A 474 -22.74 -3.75 -13.35
CA GLY A 474 -22.60 -5.15 -12.93
C GLY A 474 -21.18 -5.59 -12.55
N GLY A 475 -20.17 -4.70 -12.57
CA GLY A 475 -18.78 -5.03 -12.20
C GLY A 475 -18.52 -5.15 -10.69
N GLY A 476 -19.44 -4.74 -9.83
CA GLY A 476 -19.29 -4.79 -8.37
C GLY A 476 -19.02 -3.45 -7.69
N LYS A 477 -19.05 -2.31 -8.41
CA LYS A 477 -18.82 -0.97 -7.85
C LYS A 477 -19.66 -0.64 -6.61
N SER A 478 -20.99 -0.68 -6.76
CA SER A 478 -21.93 -0.33 -5.68
C SER A 478 -21.79 -1.27 -4.51
N PHE A 479 -21.58 -2.57 -4.76
CA PHE A 479 -21.31 -3.55 -3.72
C PHE A 479 -20.07 -3.21 -2.90
N SER A 480 -18.95 -2.96 -3.55
CA SER A 480 -17.67 -2.67 -2.90
C SER A 480 -17.69 -1.34 -2.17
N ASN A 481 -18.35 -0.33 -2.75
CA ASN A 481 -18.59 0.96 -2.10
C ASN A 481 -19.44 0.78 -0.83
N ASN A 482 -20.56 0.07 -0.93
CA ASN A 482 -21.45 -0.22 0.21
C ASN A 482 -20.71 -0.94 1.34
N MET A 483 -19.87 -1.92 0.99
CA MET A 483 -19.04 -2.65 1.96
C MET A 483 -18.06 -1.73 2.69
N LEU A 484 -17.37 -0.85 1.96
CA LEU A 484 -16.42 0.09 2.55
C LEU A 484 -17.11 1.14 3.44
N VAL A 485 -18.30 1.63 3.03
CA VAL A 485 -19.12 2.54 3.84
C VAL A 485 -19.59 1.84 5.13
N TYR A 486 -20.13 0.62 5.03
CA TYR A 486 -20.60 -0.16 6.17
C TYR A 486 -19.50 -0.38 7.22
N TYR A 487 -18.35 -0.91 6.81
CA TYR A 487 -17.25 -1.14 7.74
C TYR A 487 -16.66 0.15 8.29
N SER A 488 -16.60 1.22 7.50
CA SER A 488 -16.16 2.52 8.01
C SER A 488 -17.08 3.05 9.12
N VAL A 489 -18.39 2.83 9.00
CA VAL A 489 -19.38 3.15 10.04
C VAL A 489 -19.19 2.26 11.27
N LEU A 490 -18.95 0.96 11.11
CA LEU A 490 -18.62 0.05 12.20
C LEU A 490 -17.36 0.48 12.96
N PHE A 491 -16.34 0.97 12.25
CA PHE A 491 -15.10 1.48 12.84
C PHE A 491 -15.27 2.85 13.55
N GLY A 492 -16.49 3.37 13.60
CA GLY A 492 -16.86 4.57 14.34
C GLY A 492 -17.01 5.81 13.48
N GLY A 493 -16.97 5.66 12.16
CA GLY A 493 -17.26 6.72 11.21
C GLY A 493 -18.74 7.09 11.15
N GLN A 494 -19.04 8.21 10.52
CA GLN A 494 -20.39 8.64 10.18
C GLN A 494 -20.52 8.80 8.67
N ALA A 495 -21.65 8.41 8.08
CA ALA A 495 -21.87 8.50 6.65
C ALA A 495 -23.18 9.20 6.29
N ILE A 496 -23.13 9.99 5.22
CA ILE A 496 -24.28 10.36 4.40
C ILE A 496 -24.14 9.65 3.06
N VAL A 497 -25.14 8.87 2.70
CA VAL A 497 -25.24 8.20 1.41
C VAL A 497 -26.34 8.85 0.58
N VAL A 498 -25.98 9.42 -0.56
CA VAL A 498 -26.95 9.94 -1.54
C VAL A 498 -27.29 8.80 -2.49
N ASP A 499 -28.51 8.28 -2.38
CA ASP A 499 -28.98 7.09 -3.11
C ASP A 499 -30.13 7.45 -4.06
N PRO A 500 -29.81 7.92 -5.29
CA PRO A 500 -30.83 8.35 -6.25
C PRO A 500 -31.66 7.20 -6.83
N LYS A 501 -31.19 5.94 -6.68
CA LYS A 501 -31.88 4.76 -7.18
C LYS A 501 -32.74 4.06 -6.14
N ALA A 502 -32.70 4.53 -4.88
CA ALA A 502 -33.37 3.91 -3.74
C ALA A 502 -33.01 2.42 -3.51
N GLU A 503 -31.80 2.00 -3.88
CA GLU A 503 -31.34 0.60 -3.77
C GLU A 503 -31.12 0.20 -2.29
N ARG A 504 -30.85 1.16 -1.40
CA ARG A 504 -30.51 0.91 0.02
C ARG A 504 -31.71 0.99 0.98
N GLY A 505 -32.92 1.04 0.44
CA GLY A 505 -34.14 1.14 1.25
C GLY A 505 -34.37 0.02 2.24
N LYS A 506 -33.83 -1.17 1.95
CA LYS A 506 -33.99 -2.37 2.79
C LYS A 506 -32.85 -2.57 3.81
N TRP A 507 -31.87 -1.68 3.91
CA TRP A 507 -30.72 -1.88 4.79
C TRP A 507 -31.07 -1.99 6.27
N LYS A 508 -32.16 -1.39 6.74
CA LYS A 508 -32.65 -1.61 8.10
C LYS A 508 -33.12 -3.04 8.37
N GLU A 509 -33.61 -3.73 7.34
CA GLU A 509 -34.11 -5.09 7.44
C GLU A 509 -32.97 -6.10 7.22
N THR A 510 -32.07 -5.83 6.29
CA THR A 510 -30.98 -6.71 5.88
C THR A 510 -29.72 -6.58 6.74
N LEU A 511 -29.58 -5.49 7.52
CA LEU A 511 -28.48 -5.24 8.45
C LEU A 511 -29.03 -5.02 9.88
N PRO A 512 -29.62 -6.04 10.50
CA PRO A 512 -30.33 -5.90 11.78
C PRO A 512 -29.42 -5.41 12.91
N ASP A 513 -28.15 -5.79 12.92
CA ASP A 513 -27.19 -5.47 13.98
C ASP A 513 -26.98 -3.96 14.11
N ILE A 514 -26.94 -3.23 13.00
CA ILE A 514 -26.76 -1.78 13.00
C ILE A 514 -28.03 -1.00 12.67
N ALA A 515 -29.20 -1.66 12.52
CA ALA A 515 -30.46 -1.04 12.13
C ALA A 515 -30.85 0.18 12.99
N HIS A 516 -30.49 0.14 14.27
CA HIS A 516 -30.73 1.23 15.22
C HIS A 516 -29.91 2.51 14.96
N GLU A 517 -28.80 2.40 14.24
CA GLU A 517 -27.94 3.52 13.80
C GLU A 517 -28.11 3.85 12.30
N ILE A 518 -29.06 3.24 11.61
CA ILE A 518 -29.44 3.59 10.23
C ILE A 518 -30.64 4.54 10.25
N ASN A 519 -30.50 5.65 9.54
CA ASN A 519 -31.58 6.59 9.25
C ASN A 519 -31.80 6.62 7.73
N ILE A 520 -33.02 6.32 7.28
CA ILE A 520 -33.41 6.37 5.87
C ILE A 520 -34.40 7.50 5.71
N VAL A 521 -34.04 8.50 4.91
CA VAL A 521 -34.85 9.64 4.56
C VAL A 521 -35.33 9.45 3.14
N ASN A 522 -36.59 9.06 2.98
CA ASN A 522 -37.21 8.91 1.65
C ASN A 522 -37.86 10.23 1.25
N LEU A 523 -37.28 10.88 0.26
CA LEU A 523 -37.80 12.10 -0.34
C LEU A 523 -38.67 11.74 -1.52
N THR A 524 -39.98 11.72 -1.29
CA THR A 524 -41.01 11.49 -2.31
C THR A 524 -41.78 12.76 -2.58
N SER A 525 -42.52 12.80 -3.70
CA SER A 525 -43.42 13.92 -4.03
C SER A 525 -44.66 14.02 -3.12
N GLU A 526 -44.75 13.17 -2.07
CA GLU A 526 -45.87 13.19 -1.13
C GLU A 526 -45.88 14.47 -0.28
N ASN A 527 -47.10 14.91 0.15
CA ASN A 527 -47.28 16.16 0.87
C ASN A 527 -46.47 16.31 2.16
N ASP A 528 -46.13 15.20 2.83
CA ASP A 528 -45.36 15.20 4.08
C ASP A 528 -43.90 15.64 3.88
N ASN A 529 -43.40 15.57 2.67
CA ASN A 529 -42.01 15.92 2.28
C ASN A 529 -41.88 17.30 1.64
N LYS A 530 -42.97 18.05 1.57
CA LYS A 530 -43.01 19.35 0.85
C LYS A 530 -42.00 20.34 1.46
N GLY A 531 -41.07 20.83 0.61
CA GLY A 531 -40.08 21.84 0.96
C GLY A 531 -38.91 21.33 1.78
N LEU A 532 -38.76 20.03 2.02
CA LEU A 532 -37.64 19.48 2.82
C LEU A 532 -36.27 19.78 2.23
N LEU A 533 -36.16 19.90 0.91
CA LEU A 533 -34.94 20.27 0.19
C LEU A 533 -34.82 21.76 -0.10
N ASP A 534 -35.73 22.60 0.41
CA ASP A 534 -35.62 24.05 0.25
C ASP A 534 -34.34 24.57 0.96
N PRO A 535 -33.49 25.38 0.31
CA PRO A 535 -32.29 25.96 0.90
C PRO A 535 -32.51 26.62 2.27
N TYR A 536 -33.69 27.20 2.52
CA TYR A 536 -34.03 27.85 3.78
C TYR A 536 -34.47 26.88 4.89
N VAL A 537 -34.82 25.64 4.52
CA VAL A 537 -35.18 24.56 5.44
C VAL A 537 -33.94 23.73 5.80
N ILE A 538 -33.14 23.38 4.79
CA ILE A 538 -32.05 22.42 4.98
C ILE A 538 -30.78 23.05 5.59
N LEU A 539 -30.57 24.37 5.38
CA LEU A 539 -29.41 25.09 5.91
C LEU A 539 -29.79 26.03 7.06
N LYS A 540 -29.08 25.92 8.18
CA LYS A 540 -29.36 26.70 9.40
C LYS A 540 -28.94 28.16 9.30
N ARG A 541 -27.92 28.49 8.51
CA ARG A 541 -27.36 29.84 8.43
C ARG A 541 -27.97 30.63 7.28
N PRO A 542 -28.61 31.79 7.51
CA PRO A 542 -29.30 32.55 6.47
C PRO A 542 -28.45 32.95 5.27
N LYS A 543 -27.16 33.22 5.50
CA LYS A 543 -26.22 33.56 4.39
C LYS A 543 -25.95 32.40 3.48
N ASP A 544 -25.84 31.19 4.04
CA ASP A 544 -25.58 29.98 3.25
C ASP A 544 -26.85 29.59 2.49
N SER A 545 -28.03 29.73 3.10
CA SER A 545 -29.32 29.55 2.43
C SER A 545 -29.51 30.56 1.28
N GLU A 546 -29.19 31.87 1.47
CA GLU A 546 -29.21 32.87 0.41
C GLU A 546 -28.32 32.48 -0.78
N SER A 547 -27.08 32.05 -0.50
CA SER A 547 -26.14 31.65 -1.52
C SER A 547 -26.65 30.45 -2.33
N LEU A 548 -27.15 29.42 -1.63
CA LEU A 548 -27.68 28.23 -2.27
C LEU A 548 -28.96 28.54 -3.08
N ALA A 549 -29.84 29.39 -2.56
CA ALA A 549 -31.04 29.84 -3.28
C ALA A 549 -30.67 30.57 -4.59
N ILE A 550 -29.63 31.42 -4.57
CA ILE A 550 -29.10 32.06 -5.79
C ILE A 550 -28.60 31.00 -6.74
N ASP A 551 -27.78 30.05 -6.29
CA ASP A 551 -27.18 29.01 -7.14
C ASP A 551 -28.27 28.15 -7.80
N ILE A 552 -29.32 27.76 -7.06
CA ILE A 552 -30.41 26.92 -7.56
C ILE A 552 -31.28 27.69 -8.56
N LEU A 553 -31.74 28.90 -8.19
CA LEU A 553 -32.63 29.67 -9.09
C LEU A 553 -31.91 30.17 -10.34
N THR A 554 -30.63 30.51 -10.27
CA THR A 554 -29.84 30.84 -11.48
C THR A 554 -29.62 29.60 -12.36
N PHE A 555 -29.39 28.42 -11.74
CA PHE A 555 -29.28 27.16 -12.47
C PHE A 555 -30.59 26.82 -13.22
N LEU A 556 -31.73 26.84 -12.52
CA LEU A 556 -33.03 26.49 -13.08
C LEU A 556 -33.46 27.48 -14.18
N THR A 557 -33.31 28.78 -13.94
CA THR A 557 -33.77 29.83 -14.85
C THR A 557 -32.78 30.15 -15.97
N GLY A 558 -31.54 29.63 -15.92
CA GLY A 558 -30.48 29.98 -16.86
C GLY A 558 -29.99 31.43 -16.77
N ILE A 559 -30.39 32.18 -15.74
CA ILE A 559 -29.98 33.58 -15.53
C ILE A 559 -28.49 33.59 -15.10
N SER A 560 -27.64 34.14 -15.97
CA SER A 560 -26.24 34.30 -15.65
C SER A 560 -25.99 35.44 -14.66
N SER A 561 -25.02 35.29 -13.76
CA SER A 561 -24.56 36.38 -12.89
C SER A 561 -24.02 37.61 -13.66
N ARG A 562 -23.81 37.48 -14.97
CA ARG A 562 -23.40 38.57 -15.88
C ARG A 562 -24.59 39.27 -16.53
N ASP A 563 -25.79 38.75 -16.34
CA ASP A 563 -27.02 39.42 -16.82
C ASP A 563 -27.28 40.65 -15.96
N SER A 564 -27.06 41.84 -16.55
CA SER A 564 -27.15 43.10 -15.84
C SER A 564 -28.58 43.54 -15.55
N GLU A 565 -29.56 42.90 -16.18
CA GLU A 565 -31.00 43.25 -16.02
C GLU A 565 -31.73 42.28 -15.13
N LYS A 566 -31.62 40.97 -15.42
CA LYS A 566 -32.38 39.94 -14.68
C LYS A 566 -31.75 39.55 -13.35
N PHE A 567 -30.41 39.37 -13.32
CA PHE A 567 -29.75 38.90 -12.12
C PHE A 567 -29.90 39.82 -10.89
N PRO A 568 -29.78 41.17 -11.00
CA PRO A 568 -30.01 42.05 -9.84
C PRO A 568 -31.44 41.96 -9.30
N VAL A 569 -32.45 41.79 -10.18
CA VAL A 569 -33.87 41.67 -9.77
C VAL A 569 -34.08 40.36 -9.01
N LEU A 570 -33.60 39.22 -9.56
CA LEU A 570 -33.70 37.95 -8.89
C LEU A 570 -32.98 37.97 -7.53
N ARG A 571 -31.76 38.49 -7.45
CA ARG A 571 -30.98 38.60 -6.26
C ARG A 571 -31.64 39.46 -5.20
N LYS A 572 -32.30 40.56 -5.57
CA LYS A 572 -33.04 41.44 -4.69
C LYS A 572 -34.21 40.69 -4.02
N ALA A 573 -34.97 39.93 -4.81
CA ALA A 573 -36.07 39.13 -4.30
C ALA A 573 -35.60 38.04 -3.32
N ILE A 574 -34.56 37.30 -3.65
CA ILE A 574 -33.95 36.29 -2.76
C ILE A 574 -33.49 36.92 -1.43
N ARG A 575 -32.85 38.08 -1.50
CA ARG A 575 -32.38 38.80 -0.29
C ARG A 575 -33.54 39.30 0.58
N SER A 576 -34.64 39.77 -0.04
CA SER A 576 -35.85 40.15 0.71
C SER A 576 -36.40 38.96 1.51
N VAL A 577 -36.54 37.79 0.88
CA VAL A 577 -37.01 36.56 1.53
C VAL A 577 -36.04 36.11 2.62
N THR A 578 -34.73 36.19 2.40
CA THR A 578 -33.72 35.82 3.40
C THR A 578 -33.85 36.68 4.70
N GLN A 579 -34.27 37.94 4.56
CA GLN A 579 -34.42 38.87 5.68
C GLN A 579 -35.81 38.80 6.36
N SER A 580 -36.77 38.08 5.75
CA SER A 580 -38.10 37.91 6.34
C SER A 580 -38.14 36.83 7.43
N GLU A 581 -39.21 36.83 8.25
CA GLU A 581 -39.44 35.79 9.26
C GLU A 581 -39.78 34.45 8.59
N GLN A 582 -40.68 34.47 7.59
CA GLN A 582 -40.96 33.30 6.77
C GLN A 582 -39.99 33.24 5.56
N ARG A 583 -39.46 32.11 5.31
CA ARG A 583 -38.44 31.89 4.28
C ARG A 583 -38.71 30.63 3.46
N GLY A 584 -38.62 30.73 2.17
CA GLY A 584 -38.84 29.59 1.24
C GLY A 584 -38.71 30.05 -0.20
N LEU A 585 -38.37 29.14 -1.12
CA LEU A 585 -38.18 29.46 -2.53
C LEU A 585 -39.46 29.92 -3.23
N LEU A 586 -40.67 29.44 -2.78
CA LEU A 586 -41.94 29.96 -3.31
C LEU A 586 -42.12 31.45 -2.98
N LEU A 587 -41.70 31.89 -1.83
CA LEU A 587 -41.82 33.29 -1.44
C LEU A 587 -40.92 34.21 -2.28
N VAL A 588 -39.90 33.72 -2.92
CA VAL A 588 -39.08 34.48 -3.86
C VAL A 588 -39.92 34.83 -5.11
N MET A 589 -40.74 33.89 -5.60
CA MET A 589 -41.66 34.15 -6.68
C MET A 589 -42.69 35.22 -6.27
N ASP A 590 -43.23 35.15 -5.07
CA ASP A 590 -44.16 36.14 -4.56
C ASP A 590 -43.54 37.56 -4.45
N GLU A 591 -42.27 37.63 -4.01
CA GLU A 591 -41.54 38.90 -3.96
C GLU A 591 -41.29 39.51 -5.38
N LEU A 592 -40.97 38.63 -6.34
CA LEU A 592 -40.85 39.06 -7.76
C LEU A 592 -42.16 39.61 -8.31
N ARG A 593 -43.29 38.96 -7.99
CA ARG A 593 -44.62 39.44 -8.41
C ARG A 593 -45.04 40.76 -7.74
N LYS A 594 -44.62 41.00 -6.48
CA LYS A 594 -44.86 42.28 -5.78
C LYS A 594 -44.11 43.45 -6.44
N GLU A 595 -42.96 43.21 -7.04
CA GLU A 595 -42.19 44.26 -7.77
C GLU A 595 -42.86 44.72 -9.04
N ASP A 596 -43.72 43.89 -9.65
CA ASP A 596 -44.62 44.11 -10.81
C ASP A 596 -43.95 44.84 -11.99
N THR A 597 -42.73 44.42 -12.32
CA THR A 597 -42.06 44.90 -13.55
C THR A 597 -42.07 43.79 -14.61
N PRO A 598 -41.99 44.13 -15.91
CA PRO A 598 -41.96 43.11 -17.01
C PRO A 598 -40.82 42.07 -16.80
N ILE A 599 -39.70 42.51 -16.21
CA ILE A 599 -38.52 41.64 -15.96
C ILE A 599 -38.85 40.73 -14.76
N SER A 600 -39.37 41.27 -13.66
CA SER A 600 -39.66 40.48 -12.47
C SER A 600 -40.77 39.46 -12.71
N ASN A 601 -41.85 39.86 -13.47
CA ASN A 601 -42.93 38.96 -13.87
C ASN A 601 -42.41 37.85 -14.80
N SER A 602 -41.55 38.17 -15.79
CA SER A 602 -40.93 37.14 -16.66
C SER A 602 -40.07 36.11 -15.87
N ILE A 603 -39.35 36.55 -14.84
CA ILE A 603 -38.57 35.64 -13.98
C ILE A 603 -39.50 34.78 -13.12
N ALA A 604 -40.57 35.40 -12.56
CA ALA A 604 -41.56 34.68 -11.76
C ALA A 604 -42.27 33.59 -12.58
N ASP A 605 -42.74 33.92 -13.81
CA ASP A 605 -43.36 32.96 -14.71
C ASP A 605 -42.45 31.81 -15.08
N HIS A 606 -41.14 32.09 -15.24
CA HIS A 606 -40.15 31.05 -15.52
C HIS A 606 -39.97 30.12 -14.31
N ILE A 607 -39.90 30.66 -13.08
CA ILE A 607 -39.83 29.85 -11.86
C ILE A 607 -41.09 29.03 -11.69
N GLU A 608 -42.28 29.62 -11.94
CA GLU A 608 -43.57 28.94 -11.86
C GLU A 608 -43.66 27.72 -12.76
N SER A 609 -43.08 27.79 -13.97
CA SER A 609 -43.01 26.65 -14.89
C SER A 609 -42.27 25.41 -14.33
N PHE A 610 -41.40 25.58 -13.36
CA PHE A 610 -40.80 24.47 -12.61
C PHE A 610 -41.68 24.00 -11.43
N VAL A 611 -42.34 24.95 -10.74
CA VAL A 611 -43.17 24.67 -9.55
C VAL A 611 -44.39 23.81 -9.88
N ASP A 612 -44.87 23.89 -11.10
CA ASP A 612 -46.03 23.11 -11.59
C ASP A 612 -45.80 21.59 -11.64
N TYR A 613 -44.55 21.12 -11.48
CA TYR A 613 -44.24 19.70 -11.41
C TYR A 613 -44.38 19.20 -9.93
N ASP A 614 -45.12 18.11 -9.73
CA ASP A 614 -45.29 17.51 -8.41
C ASP A 614 -43.95 17.27 -7.67
N PHE A 615 -42.95 16.85 -8.42
CA PHE A 615 -41.60 16.59 -7.91
C PHE A 615 -40.90 17.87 -7.39
N ALA A 616 -41.20 19.02 -7.93
CA ALA A 616 -40.67 20.30 -7.45
C ALA A 616 -41.13 20.70 -6.08
N HIS A 617 -42.21 20.10 -5.55
CA HIS A 617 -42.64 20.33 -4.18
C HIS A 617 -41.63 20.02 -3.11
N LEU A 618 -40.68 19.12 -3.37
CA LEU A 618 -39.55 18.85 -2.49
C LEU A 618 -38.62 20.05 -2.31
N LEU A 619 -38.40 20.82 -3.39
CA LEU A 619 -37.46 21.93 -3.44
C LEU A 619 -38.09 23.28 -3.05
N PHE A 620 -39.39 23.50 -3.36
CA PHE A 620 -40.05 24.77 -3.19
C PHE A 620 -40.96 24.79 -1.93
N SER A 621 -40.53 25.53 -0.88
CA SER A 621 -41.26 25.72 0.37
C SER A 621 -41.98 27.07 0.43
N ASP A 622 -43.16 27.12 1.06
CA ASP A 622 -43.88 28.34 1.42
C ASP A 622 -43.46 28.91 2.81
N GLY A 623 -42.42 28.33 3.43
CA GLY A 623 -41.91 28.75 4.73
C GLY A 623 -42.63 28.15 5.96
N ASN A 624 -43.58 27.24 5.76
CA ASN A 624 -44.33 26.57 6.83
C ASN A 624 -43.88 25.14 7.14
N VAL A 625 -42.67 24.79 6.74
CA VAL A 625 -42.12 23.42 6.94
C VAL A 625 -41.74 23.22 8.42
N THR A 626 -42.34 22.19 9.04
CA THR A 626 -42.11 21.85 10.47
C THR A 626 -41.10 20.70 10.65
N GLN A 627 -40.77 19.96 9.59
CA GLN A 627 -39.83 18.85 9.62
C GLN A 627 -38.49 19.30 9.06
N SER A 628 -37.41 18.69 9.55
CA SER A 628 -36.08 18.88 9.01
C SER A 628 -35.36 17.54 8.93
N ILE A 629 -34.46 17.41 7.98
CA ILE A 629 -33.63 16.22 7.84
C ILE A 629 -32.69 16.12 9.05
N SER A 630 -32.84 15.04 9.87
CA SER A 630 -31.94 14.76 10.99
C SER A 630 -30.81 13.84 10.55
N LEU A 631 -29.57 14.17 10.97
CA LEU A 631 -28.35 13.39 10.74
C LEU A 631 -27.77 12.86 12.06
N GLU A 632 -28.62 12.47 13.00
CA GLU A 632 -28.18 12.04 14.34
C GLU A 632 -27.61 10.63 14.39
N LYS A 633 -27.89 9.81 13.37
CA LYS A 633 -27.42 8.44 13.28
C LYS A 633 -26.05 8.36 12.62
N GLN A 634 -25.34 7.24 12.83
CA GLN A 634 -24.03 7.05 12.21
C GLN A 634 -24.16 6.84 10.69
N LEU A 635 -25.20 6.19 10.21
CA LEU A 635 -25.47 5.97 8.79
C LEU A 635 -26.78 6.63 8.38
N ASN A 636 -26.67 7.66 7.53
CA ASN A 636 -27.81 8.42 7.03
C ASN A 636 -27.92 8.23 5.52
N ILE A 637 -29.02 7.64 5.06
CA ILE A 637 -29.28 7.35 3.65
C ILE A 637 -30.37 8.32 3.19
N ILE A 638 -30.05 9.14 2.20
CA ILE A 638 -30.98 10.08 1.58
C ILE A 638 -31.38 9.51 0.23
N GLN A 639 -32.58 8.99 0.14
CA GLN A 639 -33.19 8.50 -1.09
C GLN A 639 -34.11 9.56 -1.68
N VAL A 640 -33.91 9.84 -2.93
CA VAL A 640 -34.79 10.76 -3.65
C VAL A 640 -35.52 9.97 -4.73
N ALA A 641 -36.76 9.61 -4.45
CA ALA A 641 -37.59 8.90 -5.42
C ALA A 641 -37.84 9.74 -6.66
N ASP A 642 -38.03 9.08 -7.78
CA ASP A 642 -38.42 9.68 -9.07
C ASP A 642 -37.42 10.68 -9.68
N LEU A 643 -36.12 10.65 -9.26
CA LEU A 643 -35.07 11.39 -9.92
C LEU A 643 -34.92 10.93 -11.38
N VAL A 644 -35.09 11.84 -12.29
CA VAL A 644 -34.79 11.63 -13.70
C VAL A 644 -33.42 12.24 -13.98
N LEU A 645 -32.40 11.40 -14.05
CA LEU A 645 -31.03 11.86 -14.28
C LEU A 645 -30.76 11.97 -15.77
N PRO A 646 -30.03 13.01 -16.21
CA PRO A 646 -29.63 13.13 -17.59
C PRO A 646 -28.73 11.97 -18.03
N ASP A 647 -28.72 11.64 -19.32
CA ASP A 647 -27.77 10.64 -19.83
C ASP A 647 -26.33 11.18 -19.73
N SER A 648 -25.38 10.28 -19.44
CA SER A 648 -23.95 10.62 -19.28
C SER A 648 -23.33 11.36 -20.47
N ASN A 649 -23.94 11.26 -21.65
CA ASN A 649 -23.46 11.89 -22.89
C ASN A 649 -24.26 13.14 -23.29
N SER A 650 -25.34 13.48 -22.56
CA SER A 650 -26.18 14.65 -22.89
C SER A 650 -25.48 15.95 -22.52
N SER A 651 -25.60 16.96 -23.40
CA SER A 651 -25.17 18.32 -23.08
C SER A 651 -26.18 19.01 -22.15
N PHE A 652 -25.71 19.97 -21.35
CA PHE A 652 -26.58 20.74 -20.43
C PHE A 652 -27.80 21.41 -21.16
N GLU A 653 -27.63 21.80 -22.42
CA GLU A 653 -28.66 22.45 -23.23
C GLU A 653 -29.78 21.48 -23.65
N GLU A 654 -29.54 20.17 -23.55
CA GLU A 654 -30.49 19.09 -23.88
C GLU A 654 -31.30 18.60 -22.69
N TYR A 655 -31.00 19.10 -21.48
CA TYR A 655 -31.69 18.64 -20.26
C TYR A 655 -33.18 19.02 -20.27
N THR A 656 -34.00 18.03 -20.00
CA THR A 656 -35.43 18.23 -19.74
C THR A 656 -35.68 18.98 -18.45
N THR A 657 -36.88 19.53 -18.24
CA THR A 657 -37.28 20.20 -17.00
C THR A 657 -37.11 19.27 -15.77
N MET A 658 -37.47 17.99 -15.91
CA MET A 658 -37.32 16.99 -14.83
C MET A 658 -35.85 16.72 -14.49
N GLU A 659 -34.99 16.64 -15.51
CA GLU A 659 -33.55 16.47 -15.29
C GLU A 659 -32.94 17.69 -14.63
N LEU A 660 -33.32 18.90 -14.99
CA LEU A 660 -32.89 20.15 -14.35
C LEU A 660 -33.29 20.17 -12.87
N LEU A 661 -34.55 19.83 -12.55
CA LEU A 661 -35.02 19.75 -11.17
C LEU A 661 -34.25 18.68 -10.35
N SER A 662 -34.01 17.51 -10.95
CA SER A 662 -33.27 16.42 -10.32
C SER A 662 -31.84 16.83 -10.00
N VAL A 663 -31.13 17.47 -10.94
CA VAL A 663 -29.77 17.99 -10.72
C VAL A 663 -29.78 19.10 -9.65
N ALA A 664 -30.76 19.99 -9.64
CA ALA A 664 -30.91 21.03 -8.62
C ALA A 664 -31.03 20.42 -7.21
N MET A 665 -31.84 19.37 -7.06
CA MET A 665 -31.98 18.66 -5.77
C MET A 665 -30.67 18.01 -5.33
N LEU A 666 -29.92 17.36 -6.22
CA LEU A 666 -28.61 16.80 -5.90
C LEU A 666 -27.61 17.87 -5.46
N ILE A 667 -27.66 19.08 -6.07
CA ILE A 667 -26.84 20.22 -5.63
C ILE A 667 -27.19 20.64 -4.20
N VAL A 668 -28.48 20.68 -3.87
CA VAL A 668 -28.93 20.99 -2.50
C VAL A 668 -28.44 19.96 -1.51
N ILE A 669 -28.64 18.67 -1.78
CA ILE A 669 -28.23 17.57 -0.91
C ILE A 669 -26.71 17.58 -0.70
N SER A 670 -25.97 17.82 -1.77
CA SER A 670 -24.50 17.86 -1.70
C SER A 670 -24.00 19.10 -0.92
N THR A 671 -24.74 20.22 -0.95
CA THR A 671 -24.44 21.40 -0.14
C THR A 671 -24.73 21.14 1.35
N PHE A 672 -25.79 20.40 1.64
CA PHE A 672 -26.10 19.93 2.99
C PHE A 672 -25.01 19.00 3.54
N ALA A 673 -24.46 18.16 2.67
CA ALA A 673 -23.32 17.31 3.03
C ALA A 673 -22.06 18.11 3.42
N LEU A 674 -21.86 19.33 2.89
CA LEU A 674 -20.79 20.22 3.36
C LEU A 674 -20.97 20.63 4.83
N ASP A 675 -22.20 20.93 5.26
CA ASP A 675 -22.48 21.26 6.65
C ASP A 675 -22.21 20.08 7.59
N PHE A 676 -22.53 18.86 7.15
CA PHE A 676 -22.18 17.62 7.84
C PHE A 676 -20.66 17.44 7.95
N ILE A 677 -19.90 17.66 6.90
CA ILE A 677 -18.43 17.56 6.90
C ILE A 677 -17.84 18.53 7.97
N HIS A 678 -18.43 19.72 8.13
CA HIS A 678 -17.94 20.72 9.06
C HIS A 678 -18.29 20.45 10.55
N SER A 679 -18.94 19.33 10.84
CA SER A 679 -19.24 18.90 12.20
C SER A 679 -17.98 18.46 12.98
N ASP A 680 -18.05 17.56 13.93
CA ASP A 680 -16.93 17.12 14.76
C ASP A 680 -15.77 16.53 13.93
N ARG A 681 -14.56 17.09 14.03
CA ARG A 681 -13.35 16.64 13.32
C ARG A 681 -12.75 15.37 13.87
N SER A 682 -13.08 14.98 15.09
CA SER A 682 -12.53 13.77 15.71
C SER A 682 -13.13 12.51 15.08
N ILE A 683 -14.29 12.62 14.43
CA ILE A 683 -15.01 11.52 13.79
C ILE A 683 -14.70 11.53 12.30
N PHE A 684 -14.33 10.38 11.75
CA PHE A 684 -14.23 10.22 10.30
C PHE A 684 -15.61 10.25 9.66
N LYS A 685 -15.77 11.02 8.60
CA LYS A 685 -17.03 11.19 7.91
C LYS A 685 -16.94 10.78 6.46
N ILE A 686 -18.01 10.23 5.94
CA ILE A 686 -18.13 9.84 4.52
C ILE A 686 -19.33 10.58 3.92
N VAL A 687 -19.11 11.17 2.77
CA VAL A 687 -20.15 11.61 1.85
C VAL A 687 -20.08 10.72 0.62
N ASP A 688 -21.00 9.79 0.53
CA ASP A 688 -21.10 8.84 -0.56
C ASP A 688 -22.05 9.37 -1.64
N LEU A 689 -21.53 9.57 -2.85
CA LEU A 689 -22.24 10.10 -3.99
C LEU A 689 -22.37 9.00 -5.05
N ASP A 690 -23.47 8.25 -4.97
CA ASP A 690 -23.80 7.28 -6.02
C ASP A 690 -24.28 7.99 -7.27
N GLU A 691 -23.97 7.45 -8.46
CA GLU A 691 -24.23 8.09 -9.77
C GLU A 691 -23.66 9.53 -9.85
N ALA A 692 -22.45 9.74 -9.30
CA ALA A 692 -21.82 11.06 -9.21
C ALA A 692 -21.68 11.80 -10.56
N TRP A 693 -21.60 11.05 -11.65
CA TRP A 693 -21.49 11.62 -13.00
C TRP A 693 -22.63 12.59 -13.33
N SER A 694 -23.84 12.34 -12.84
CA SER A 694 -25.03 13.13 -13.19
C SER A 694 -24.91 14.61 -12.83
N PHE A 695 -24.25 14.94 -11.73
CA PHE A 695 -24.02 16.34 -11.35
C PHE A 695 -22.58 16.82 -11.59
N LEU A 696 -21.60 15.92 -11.73
CA LEU A 696 -20.22 16.29 -12.11
C LEU A 696 -20.13 16.89 -13.53
N GLN A 697 -21.10 16.63 -14.39
CA GLN A 697 -21.17 17.24 -15.72
C GLN A 697 -21.54 18.72 -15.70
N VAL A 698 -22.28 19.18 -14.68
CA VAL A 698 -22.65 20.60 -14.55
C VAL A 698 -21.63 21.39 -13.76
N ALA A 699 -21.38 22.65 -14.14
CA ALA A 699 -20.36 23.50 -13.54
C ALA A 699 -20.54 23.69 -12.03
N GLN A 700 -21.76 23.81 -11.56
CA GLN A 700 -22.11 23.96 -10.14
C GLN A 700 -21.79 22.68 -9.35
N GLY A 701 -22.14 21.52 -9.91
CA GLY A 701 -21.83 20.22 -9.30
C GLY A 701 -20.32 19.95 -9.21
N LYS A 702 -19.56 20.25 -10.27
CA LYS A 702 -18.09 20.19 -10.26
C LYS A 702 -17.50 21.09 -9.17
N ALA A 703 -17.93 22.34 -9.10
CA ALA A 703 -17.44 23.30 -8.11
C ALA A 703 -17.72 22.81 -6.68
N LEU A 704 -18.91 22.25 -6.45
CA LEU A 704 -19.32 21.71 -5.15
C LEU A 704 -18.53 20.46 -4.77
N SER A 705 -18.36 19.50 -5.67
CA SER A 705 -17.53 18.31 -5.44
C SER A 705 -16.09 18.68 -5.09
N MET A 706 -15.52 19.67 -5.76
CA MET A 706 -14.20 20.21 -5.43
C MET A 706 -14.16 20.87 -4.05
N ARG A 707 -15.24 21.50 -3.60
CA ARG A 707 -15.34 22.05 -2.23
C ARG A 707 -15.42 20.92 -1.19
N LEU A 708 -16.24 19.89 -1.42
CA LEU A 708 -16.37 18.72 -0.56
C LEU A 708 -15.01 18.03 -0.35
N VAL A 709 -14.30 17.76 -1.46
CA VAL A 709 -13.00 17.09 -1.42
C VAL A 709 -11.95 17.93 -0.69
N ARG A 710 -11.90 19.24 -0.94
CA ARG A 710 -10.96 20.14 -0.24
C ARG A 710 -11.28 20.30 1.24
N ALA A 711 -12.56 20.46 1.59
CA ALA A 711 -13.01 20.56 2.95
C ALA A 711 -12.76 19.24 3.70
N GLY A 712 -12.96 18.10 3.04
CA GLY A 712 -12.84 16.78 3.60
C GLY A 712 -11.50 16.55 4.28
N ARG A 713 -10.39 16.86 3.61
CA ARG A 713 -9.05 16.72 4.18
C ARG A 713 -8.88 17.47 5.52
N ALA A 714 -9.35 18.71 5.59
CA ALA A 714 -9.20 19.55 6.80
C ALA A 714 -10.16 19.13 7.93
N MET A 715 -11.23 18.42 7.61
CA MET A 715 -12.34 18.07 8.49
C MET A 715 -12.45 16.56 8.77
N ASN A 716 -11.44 15.78 8.40
CA ASN A 716 -11.43 14.31 8.53
C ASN A 716 -12.66 13.68 7.85
N ALA A 717 -12.87 14.00 6.58
CA ALA A 717 -14.00 13.49 5.80
C ALA A 717 -13.57 13.03 4.40
N GLY A 718 -14.03 11.86 3.99
CA GLY A 718 -13.89 11.29 2.65
C GLY A 718 -15.12 11.56 1.79
N VAL A 719 -14.91 11.78 0.50
CA VAL A 719 -15.98 11.83 -0.51
C VAL A 719 -15.80 10.62 -1.42
N TYR A 720 -16.82 9.78 -1.48
CA TYR A 720 -16.81 8.57 -2.31
C TYR A 720 -17.60 8.85 -3.60
N PHE A 721 -16.93 8.66 -4.71
CA PHE A 721 -17.51 8.85 -6.04
C PHE A 721 -17.72 7.50 -6.70
N VAL A 722 -18.96 7.14 -6.98
CA VAL A 722 -19.30 5.96 -7.75
C VAL A 722 -19.72 6.42 -9.16
N THR A 723 -18.95 6.05 -10.17
CA THR A 723 -19.20 6.49 -11.56
C THR A 723 -18.93 5.39 -12.57
N GLN A 724 -19.50 5.51 -13.75
CA GLN A 724 -19.29 4.56 -14.83
C GLN A 724 -18.07 4.90 -15.69
N ASN A 725 -17.70 6.19 -15.78
CA ASN A 725 -16.66 6.68 -16.67
C ASN A 725 -15.52 7.33 -15.89
N ALA A 726 -14.29 7.03 -16.28
CA ALA A 726 -13.11 7.67 -15.70
C ALA A 726 -13.02 9.16 -16.03
N ASP A 727 -13.54 9.58 -17.17
CA ASP A 727 -13.54 10.99 -17.64
C ASP A 727 -14.13 11.97 -16.63
N ASP A 728 -15.15 11.55 -15.86
CA ASP A 728 -15.78 12.38 -14.85
C ASP A 728 -14.79 12.87 -13.77
N LEU A 729 -13.70 12.12 -13.56
CA LEU A 729 -12.71 12.34 -12.52
C LEU A 729 -11.31 12.69 -13.06
N LEU A 730 -11.14 12.78 -14.39
CA LEU A 730 -9.82 13.02 -15.02
C LEU A 730 -9.33 14.47 -14.92
N ASP A 731 -10.17 15.44 -14.49
CA ASP A 731 -9.68 16.79 -14.19
C ASP A 731 -8.51 16.71 -13.20
N GLU A 732 -7.34 17.29 -13.53
CA GLU A 732 -6.11 17.18 -12.74
C GLU A 732 -6.31 17.54 -11.27
N LYS A 733 -7.17 18.53 -10.98
CA LYS A 733 -7.47 18.94 -9.61
C LYS A 733 -8.31 17.90 -8.87
N MET A 734 -9.18 17.17 -9.57
CA MET A 734 -9.97 16.10 -9.00
C MET A 734 -9.09 14.86 -8.81
N LYS A 735 -8.41 14.42 -9.87
CA LYS A 735 -7.51 13.25 -9.88
C LYS A 735 -6.49 13.28 -8.73
N ASN A 736 -5.84 14.43 -8.51
CA ASN A 736 -4.83 14.60 -7.47
C ASN A 736 -5.39 14.64 -6.04
N ASN A 737 -6.70 14.70 -5.87
CA ASN A 737 -7.37 14.72 -4.57
C ASN A 737 -8.14 13.43 -4.27
N ILE A 738 -7.95 12.38 -5.06
CA ILE A 738 -8.49 11.04 -4.81
C ILE A 738 -7.37 10.16 -4.30
N GLY A 739 -7.54 9.65 -3.08
CA GLY A 739 -6.53 8.85 -2.38
C GLY A 739 -6.64 7.36 -2.67
N LEU A 740 -7.86 6.83 -2.61
CA LEU A 740 -8.15 5.43 -2.92
C LEU A 740 -8.88 5.35 -4.26
N LYS A 741 -8.41 4.48 -5.14
CA LYS A 741 -9.01 4.29 -6.46
C LYS A 741 -9.32 2.82 -6.67
N PHE A 742 -10.54 2.53 -7.16
CA PHE A 742 -11.01 1.19 -7.48
C PHE A 742 -11.59 1.20 -8.89
N ALA A 743 -11.04 0.39 -9.79
CA ALA A 743 -11.55 0.26 -11.15
C ALA A 743 -11.97 -1.19 -11.42
N PHE A 744 -13.23 -1.37 -11.72
CA PHE A 744 -13.87 -2.64 -12.05
C PHE A 744 -13.83 -2.89 -13.56
N ARG A 745 -14.23 -4.09 -13.95
CA ARG A 745 -14.23 -4.50 -15.35
C ARG A 745 -14.80 -3.44 -16.30
N SER A 746 -14.08 -3.20 -17.39
CA SER A 746 -14.57 -2.46 -18.55
C SER A 746 -14.25 -3.25 -19.82
N THR A 747 -15.16 -3.19 -20.80
CA THR A 747 -14.99 -3.85 -22.11
C THR A 747 -14.64 -2.87 -23.23
N ASP A 748 -14.91 -1.59 -23.03
CA ASP A 748 -14.58 -0.54 -23.98
C ASP A 748 -13.11 -0.15 -23.90
N LEU A 749 -12.38 -0.22 -25.00
CA LEU A 749 -10.94 0.06 -25.04
C LEU A 749 -10.60 1.52 -24.71
N VAL A 750 -11.50 2.46 -25.08
CA VAL A 750 -11.28 3.89 -24.79
C VAL A 750 -11.39 4.13 -23.29
N GLU A 751 -12.42 3.56 -22.65
CA GLU A 751 -12.60 3.65 -21.19
C GLU A 751 -11.48 2.92 -20.43
N ILE A 752 -11.01 1.76 -20.92
CA ILE A 752 -9.86 1.05 -20.35
C ILE A 752 -8.64 1.97 -20.35
N LYS A 753 -8.30 2.60 -21.47
CA LYS A 753 -7.14 3.50 -21.55
C LYS A 753 -7.26 4.72 -20.63
N LYS A 754 -8.44 5.32 -20.53
CA LYS A 754 -8.71 6.44 -19.60
C LYS A 754 -8.60 6.01 -18.14
N THR A 755 -9.11 4.84 -17.82
CA THR A 755 -9.00 4.26 -16.47
C THR A 755 -7.54 4.02 -16.09
N LEU A 756 -6.74 3.40 -16.96
CA LEU A 756 -5.30 3.20 -16.72
C LEU A 756 -4.57 4.54 -16.54
N GLU A 757 -4.91 5.56 -17.36
CA GLU A 757 -4.39 6.93 -17.21
C GLU A 757 -4.77 7.56 -15.86
N PHE A 758 -5.99 7.33 -15.39
CA PHE A 758 -6.44 7.78 -14.07
C PHE A 758 -5.64 7.15 -12.93
N PHE A 759 -5.22 5.90 -13.08
CA PHE A 759 -4.36 5.20 -12.14
C PHE A 759 -2.87 5.57 -12.28
N GLY A 760 -2.49 6.23 -13.35
CA GLY A 760 -1.08 6.51 -13.65
C GLY A 760 -0.30 5.31 -14.17
N VAL A 761 -1.01 4.32 -14.72
CA VAL A 761 -0.47 3.08 -15.29
C VAL A 761 -0.32 3.25 -16.80
N ASP A 762 0.65 2.57 -17.40
CA ASP A 762 0.85 2.62 -18.86
C ASP A 762 -0.41 2.10 -19.57
N LYS A 763 -1.10 3.02 -20.23
CA LYS A 763 -2.35 2.76 -20.93
C LYS A 763 -2.17 2.09 -22.28
N GLU A 764 -0.95 2.11 -22.86
CA GLU A 764 -0.65 1.48 -24.15
C GLU A 764 -0.17 0.02 -23.98
N ASP A 765 0.19 -0.40 -22.77
CA ASP A 765 0.56 -1.78 -22.48
C ASP A 765 -0.66 -2.71 -22.63
N GLU A 766 -0.58 -3.65 -23.57
CA GLU A 766 -1.64 -4.61 -23.87
C GLU A 766 -1.95 -5.54 -22.67
N ASN A 767 -0.98 -5.86 -21.82
CA ASN A 767 -1.19 -6.69 -20.64
C ASN A 767 -2.03 -5.96 -19.61
N ASN A 768 -1.76 -4.67 -19.36
CA ASN A 768 -2.55 -3.84 -18.47
C ASN A 768 -4.00 -3.70 -18.96
N GLN A 769 -4.18 -3.47 -20.27
CA GLN A 769 -5.51 -3.42 -20.89
C GLN A 769 -6.26 -4.73 -20.77
N LYS A 770 -5.57 -5.86 -21.01
CA LYS A 770 -6.12 -7.21 -20.89
C LYS A 770 -6.55 -7.51 -19.45
N ARG A 771 -5.70 -7.21 -18.47
CA ARG A 771 -6.02 -7.41 -17.04
C ARG A 771 -7.31 -6.70 -16.63
N LEU A 772 -7.49 -5.44 -17.01
CA LEU A 772 -8.70 -4.68 -16.67
C LEU A 772 -9.95 -5.20 -17.38
N ARG A 773 -9.80 -5.75 -18.60
CA ARG A 773 -10.88 -6.35 -19.37
C ARG A 773 -11.36 -7.69 -18.82
N GLU A 774 -10.43 -8.49 -18.29
CA GLU A 774 -10.69 -9.85 -17.82
C GLU A 774 -11.10 -9.95 -16.36
N LEU A 775 -11.21 -8.83 -15.64
CA LEU A 775 -11.69 -8.81 -14.27
C LEU A 775 -13.08 -9.44 -14.16
N GLU A 776 -13.29 -10.24 -13.14
CA GLU A 776 -14.57 -10.83 -12.79
C GLU A 776 -15.37 -9.93 -11.83
N ASN A 777 -16.58 -10.34 -11.50
CA ASN A 777 -17.42 -9.59 -10.56
C ASN A 777 -16.78 -9.52 -9.18
N GLY A 778 -16.71 -8.31 -8.63
CA GLY A 778 -16.04 -8.04 -7.34
C GLY A 778 -14.52 -7.94 -7.43
N GLN A 779 -13.92 -8.20 -8.60
CA GLN A 779 -12.51 -7.94 -8.86
C GLN A 779 -12.31 -6.51 -9.34
N CYS A 780 -11.25 -5.89 -8.88
CA CYS A 780 -10.89 -4.53 -9.32
C CYS A 780 -9.38 -4.30 -9.34
N LEU A 781 -8.98 -3.35 -10.16
CA LEU A 781 -7.69 -2.68 -10.05
C LEU A 781 -7.81 -1.70 -8.89
N VAL A 782 -6.89 -1.72 -7.94
CA VAL A 782 -6.85 -0.81 -6.80
C VAL A 782 -5.58 0.02 -6.80
N SER A 783 -5.69 1.28 -6.40
CA SER A 783 -4.54 2.11 -6.02
C SER A 783 -4.74 2.60 -4.60
N ASP A 784 -3.81 2.27 -3.71
CA ASP A 784 -3.85 2.64 -2.30
C ASP A 784 -3.19 4.00 -2.02
N ILE A 785 -3.21 4.43 -0.75
CA ILE A 785 -2.65 5.73 -0.32
C ILE A 785 -1.13 5.83 -0.49
N TYR A 786 -0.44 4.72 -0.68
CA TYR A 786 1.00 4.67 -0.95
C TYR A 786 1.31 4.71 -2.46
N GLY A 787 0.29 4.83 -3.31
CA GLY A 787 0.42 4.82 -4.76
C GLY A 787 0.73 3.44 -5.34
N ARG A 788 0.54 2.37 -4.54
CA ARG A 788 0.73 1.00 -5.00
C ARG A 788 -0.50 0.56 -5.79
N VAL A 789 -0.28 -0.01 -6.96
CA VAL A 789 -1.33 -0.48 -7.85
C VAL A 789 -1.28 -1.99 -7.94
N GLY A 790 -2.43 -2.64 -7.88
CA GLY A 790 -2.56 -4.09 -8.01
C GLY A 790 -4.01 -4.51 -8.23
N VAL A 791 -4.24 -5.79 -8.40
CA VAL A 791 -5.59 -6.37 -8.56
C VAL A 791 -6.03 -7.07 -7.30
N MET A 792 -7.28 -6.85 -6.92
CA MET A 792 -7.87 -7.45 -5.72
C MET A 792 -9.26 -8.01 -5.98
N GLN A 793 -9.65 -8.96 -5.14
CA GLN A 793 -11.03 -9.43 -4.98
C GLN A 793 -11.62 -8.81 -3.72
N PHE A 794 -12.73 -8.09 -3.83
CA PHE A 794 -13.54 -7.77 -2.66
C PHE A 794 -14.20 -9.05 -2.14
N HIS A 795 -14.07 -9.29 -0.84
CA HIS A 795 -14.54 -10.53 -0.22
C HIS A 795 -15.39 -10.22 1.02
N PRO A 796 -16.72 -10.20 0.88
CA PRO A 796 -17.63 -10.14 2.01
C PRO A 796 -17.70 -11.53 2.64
N ILE A 797 -17.14 -11.73 3.78
CA ILE A 797 -17.10 -13.04 4.45
C ILE A 797 -18.51 -13.52 4.82
N PHE A 798 -19.42 -12.58 5.12
CA PHE A 798 -20.77 -12.88 5.57
C PHE A 798 -21.78 -12.87 4.41
N GLU A 799 -22.60 -13.91 4.30
CA GLU A 799 -23.67 -13.99 3.30
C GLU A 799 -24.71 -12.86 3.45
N GLU A 800 -24.95 -12.41 4.67
CA GLU A 800 -25.86 -11.28 4.95
C GLU A 800 -25.42 -10.00 4.23
N LEU A 801 -24.10 -9.74 4.13
CA LEU A 801 -23.58 -8.59 3.41
C LEU A 801 -23.71 -8.77 1.88
N LEU A 802 -23.59 -10.02 1.38
CA LEU A 802 -23.89 -10.32 -0.02
C LEU A 802 -25.33 -9.95 -0.35
N HIS A 803 -26.28 -10.36 0.50
CA HIS A 803 -27.70 -10.03 0.30
C HIS A 803 -28.01 -8.55 0.50
N ALA A 804 -27.41 -7.89 1.49
CA ALA A 804 -27.67 -6.50 1.79
C ALA A 804 -27.15 -5.55 0.69
N PHE A 805 -26.02 -5.88 0.05
CA PHE A 805 -25.33 -5.02 -0.90
C PHE A 805 -25.54 -5.42 -2.36
N ASP A 806 -26.24 -6.53 -2.62
CA ASP A 806 -26.59 -6.96 -3.99
C ASP A 806 -27.67 -6.03 -4.56
N THR A 807 -27.30 -5.32 -5.62
CA THR A 807 -28.20 -4.40 -6.34
C THR A 807 -28.83 -5.02 -7.57
N ARG A 808 -28.62 -6.32 -7.82
CA ARG A 808 -29.21 -7.03 -8.94
C ARG A 808 -30.72 -7.27 -8.72
N PRO A 809 -31.56 -7.21 -9.76
CA PRO A 809 -32.96 -7.55 -9.63
C PRO A 809 -33.12 -9.03 -9.20
N PRO A 810 -34.07 -9.36 -8.32
CA PRO A 810 -34.28 -10.75 -7.86
C PRO A 810 -34.55 -11.68 -9.06
N VAL A 811 -33.86 -12.83 -9.03
CA VAL A 811 -34.07 -13.86 -10.05
C VAL A 811 -35.48 -14.41 -9.87
N ARG A 812 -36.24 -14.55 -10.94
CA ARG A 812 -37.66 -14.95 -10.94
C ARG A 812 -37.98 -16.30 -10.22
N ASN A 813 -36.97 -17.08 -9.84
CA ASN A 813 -37.10 -18.37 -9.17
C ASN A 813 -37.07 -18.31 -7.63
N GLU A 814 -36.80 -17.14 -7.02
CA GLU A 814 -36.71 -16.97 -5.57
C GLU A 814 -38.00 -16.41 -4.93
N VAL A 815 -39.06 -16.27 -5.73
CA VAL A 815 -40.39 -15.73 -5.25
C VAL A 815 -41.35 -16.82 -4.79
N GLU A 816 -40.94 -18.10 -4.81
CA GLU A 816 -41.74 -19.23 -4.36
C GLU A 816 -41.02 -20.08 -3.31
N GLU A 817 -40.69 -19.49 -2.14
CA GLU A 817 -40.55 -20.25 -0.89
C GLU A 817 -40.91 -19.37 0.31
#